data_7805f2bf1918e0cf1335c81593970f83
#
_entry.id   7805f2bf1918e0cf1335c81593970f83
#
_cell.length_a   1.000
_cell.length_b   1.000
_cell.length_c   1.000
_cell.angle_alpha   90.00
_cell.angle_beta   90.00
_cell.angle_gamma   90.00
#
_symmetry.space_group_name_H-M   'P 1'
#
loop_
_entity.id
_entity.type
_entity.pdbx_description
1 polymer ?
#
loop_
_entity_poly.entity_id
_entity_poly.type
_entity_poly.pdbx_seq_one_letter_code
_entity_poly.pdbx_strand_id
1 'polypeptide(L)'
;MMQPRYDPHGVEERWQRTWEDEGLYNADPDSSRESFAIAHPPPNVTGDLHLGHALQLSLADTIVRTRRMQGFNVLFQPGYDHAGISTQNAVEKHLAAEGKSRQDLGRDAFVERVWEWLHEYGGKIMFQFRRIGASLDYRRERFTMDEAYQRAVMRFFVHLYRKGWIYRSNRIINWCPFHLTSLSDLELQHVDVDDALTYVRYPLADGGGHITIATVRPATILADVAVAVHPDDERYRDLVGREVIVPWVERRVPVIADERVEREFATGALKVTPGHDPLDYEIGRDHGLPELTVIGPDGRMNDDAGDLAGLTQEEADARIVEWLREHDQLEKRESYRHTVAVCDRCKNRIEPRISLQWWCAMDDLKRPALEALSSGRVRYHPESQHRFAVTSLEDAPDWNISRQIWWGHQIPVWQCPDGHLTVDETEPQACAECGSTELTRETDVLDTWFSSALWPFATLGWPDDTDDLRTFYPGSLNTTARDIIRLWENRMIFSGLELMGDVPFTDVVIHSLVHAPTGGRMSKSLGTGMNPLALIDTYGADATRYGLKKMASSQDVTFSEGSIDEGRKLANKLWNASRLLLQAGVTEIDERPSSLEERWILARLSATQRAFEENLDRFDFAHVVDELYHLTFDDFCDWYLEAIKPRIYDGDADALATAGAALERLLKLLHPAMPHVTEEIWSFLPERTSRLIVAPWPQAGSEQGADALERVQDLAAMFRRSGVVPPLEGDEKRIFDAVVKPDRAPQRANGNADAERERLRAEIARAEKMLANERFVANAPPEVVAAEREKLERYRRELDAIGG
;
A
#
# COMPACT_ATOMS: atom_id res chain seq x y z
N MET A 1 5.68 10.98 40.44
CA MET A 1 6.05 9.53 40.57
C MET A 1 5.31 8.74 39.52
N MET A 2 5.98 7.82 38.84
CA MET A 2 5.38 6.92 37.86
C MET A 2 4.30 6.03 38.48
N GLN A 3 3.22 5.82 37.73
CA GLN A 3 2.14 4.90 38.12
C GLN A 3 2.65 3.45 38.20
N PRO A 4 2.00 2.57 39.00
CA PRO A 4 2.44 1.15 39.08
C PRO A 4 2.39 0.37 37.78
N ARG A 5 1.52 0.77 36.84
CA ARG A 5 1.38 0.17 35.50
C ARG A 5 1.28 1.27 34.47
N TYR A 6 1.75 0.99 33.28
CA TYR A 6 1.53 1.86 32.13
C TYR A 6 0.07 1.74 31.68
N ASP A 7 -0.59 2.87 31.53
CA ASP A 7 -1.92 2.99 30.95
C ASP A 7 -1.83 3.87 29.71
N PRO A 8 -1.96 3.33 28.48
CA PRO A 8 -1.79 4.07 27.25
C PRO A 8 -2.88 5.12 27.02
N HIS A 9 -4.12 4.87 27.43
CA HIS A 9 -5.28 5.64 26.98
C HIS A 9 -5.18 7.14 27.24
N GLY A 10 -4.93 7.56 28.46
CA GLY A 10 -4.80 8.99 28.78
C GLY A 10 -3.44 9.59 28.41
N VAL A 11 -2.40 8.74 28.37
CA VAL A 11 -1.02 9.15 28.06
C VAL A 11 -0.88 9.48 26.57
N GLU A 12 -1.37 8.62 25.69
CA GLU A 12 -1.25 8.76 24.24
C GLU A 12 -1.95 10.02 23.74
N GLU A 13 -3.20 10.25 24.15
CA GLU A 13 -3.96 11.44 23.77
C GLU A 13 -3.31 12.74 24.27
N ARG A 14 -2.80 12.72 25.51
CA ARG A 14 -2.14 13.87 26.11
C ARG A 14 -0.86 14.22 25.34
N TRP A 15 0.00 13.26 25.04
CA TRP A 15 1.25 13.53 24.31
C TRP A 15 0.99 13.96 22.90
N GLN A 16 0.05 13.33 22.19
CA GLN A 16 -0.30 13.74 20.85
C GLN A 16 -0.73 15.22 20.79
N ARG A 17 -1.57 15.64 21.73
CA ARG A 17 -2.01 17.03 21.86
C ARG A 17 -0.83 17.94 22.24
N THR A 18 0.00 17.54 23.19
CA THR A 18 1.15 18.34 23.63
C THR A 18 2.13 18.60 22.50
N TRP A 19 2.49 17.60 21.71
CA TRP A 19 3.41 17.76 20.59
C TRP A 19 2.83 18.66 19.50
N GLU A 20 1.53 18.57 19.24
CA GLU A 20 0.82 19.42 18.29
C GLU A 20 0.74 20.87 18.79
N ASP A 21 0.35 21.10 20.04
CA ASP A 21 0.24 22.44 20.65
C ASP A 21 1.60 23.13 20.75
N GLU A 22 2.66 22.40 21.05
CA GLU A 22 4.04 22.90 21.08
C GLU A 22 4.65 23.06 19.67
N GLY A 23 3.94 22.67 18.61
CA GLY A 23 4.36 22.81 17.22
C GLY A 23 5.54 21.90 16.82
N LEU A 24 5.76 20.79 17.52
CA LEU A 24 6.93 19.91 17.32
C LEU A 24 6.89 19.09 16.03
N TYR A 25 5.76 19.09 15.33
CA TYR A 25 5.57 18.46 14.01
C TYR A 25 5.81 19.43 12.85
N ASN A 26 5.91 20.73 13.17
CA ASN A 26 5.86 21.79 12.18
C ASN A 26 7.18 21.89 11.42
N ALA A 27 7.10 21.78 10.10
CA ALA A 27 8.18 22.09 9.20
C ALA A 27 8.31 23.62 9.03
N ASP A 28 9.51 24.10 8.77
CA ASP A 28 9.82 25.51 8.61
C ASP A 28 10.55 25.74 7.27
N PRO A 29 9.94 26.39 6.28
CA PRO A 29 10.56 26.62 4.99
C PRO A 29 11.79 27.54 5.06
N ASP A 30 11.90 28.38 6.10
CA ASP A 30 13.03 29.27 6.33
C ASP A 30 14.20 28.62 7.09
N SER A 31 14.07 27.34 7.44
CA SER A 31 15.10 26.62 8.19
C SER A 31 16.36 26.41 7.37
N SER A 32 17.53 26.65 8.00
CA SER A 32 18.82 26.28 7.42
C SER A 32 19.19 24.80 7.53
N ARG A 33 18.34 23.99 8.19
CA ARG A 33 18.52 22.54 8.29
C ARG A 33 18.19 21.86 6.97
N GLU A 34 18.87 20.76 6.70
CA GLU A 34 18.54 19.90 5.55
C GLU A 34 17.09 19.43 5.60
N SER A 35 16.39 19.53 4.47
CA SER A 35 14.99 19.14 4.36
C SER A 35 14.82 17.64 4.20
N PHE A 36 13.81 17.09 4.85
CA PHE A 36 13.34 15.74 4.63
C PHE A 36 11.80 15.76 4.51
N ALA A 37 11.27 15.45 3.34
CA ALA A 37 9.85 15.61 3.07
C ALA A 37 9.21 14.29 2.59
N ILE A 38 8.05 13.97 3.17
CA ILE A 38 7.16 12.90 2.73
C ILE A 38 5.76 13.48 2.52
N ALA A 39 5.24 13.40 1.31
CA ALA A 39 3.83 13.62 1.04
C ALA A 39 3.07 12.33 1.37
N HIS A 40 2.46 12.25 2.58
CA HIS A 40 1.74 11.04 2.98
C HIS A 40 0.62 10.72 2.00
N PRO A 41 0.50 9.48 1.53
CA PRO A 41 -0.57 9.07 0.64
C PRO A 41 -1.94 9.43 1.20
N PRO A 42 -2.74 10.22 0.47
CA PRO A 42 -4.01 10.71 0.98
C PRO A 42 -5.06 9.60 0.98
N PRO A 43 -5.63 9.20 2.14
CA PRO A 43 -6.71 8.22 2.15
C PRO A 43 -7.97 8.73 1.46
N ASN A 44 -8.71 7.82 0.84
CA ASN A 44 -10.01 8.08 0.28
C ASN A 44 -11.05 8.35 1.38
N VAL A 45 -11.89 9.38 1.22
CA VAL A 45 -12.96 9.71 2.18
C VAL A 45 -14.17 8.78 2.00
N THR A 46 -13.95 7.48 2.13
CA THR A 46 -14.97 6.43 1.96
C THR A 46 -15.38 5.76 3.26
N GLY A 47 -14.84 6.22 4.40
CA GLY A 47 -15.08 5.68 5.74
C GLY A 47 -13.81 5.57 6.56
N ASP A 48 -13.85 4.78 7.65
CA ASP A 48 -12.72 4.61 8.56
C ASP A 48 -11.48 4.03 7.89
N LEU A 49 -10.30 4.35 8.43
CA LEU A 49 -9.04 3.76 8.01
C LEU A 49 -9.02 2.25 8.25
N HIS A 50 -8.25 1.53 7.47
CA HIS A 50 -8.00 0.10 7.66
C HIS A 50 -6.54 -0.15 8.07
N LEU A 51 -6.21 -1.40 8.45
CA LEU A 51 -4.86 -1.75 8.92
C LEU A 51 -3.74 -1.41 7.94
N GLY A 52 -3.98 -1.47 6.62
CA GLY A 52 -3.00 -1.07 5.62
C GLY A 52 -2.59 0.41 5.76
N HIS A 53 -3.55 1.31 6.00
CA HIS A 53 -3.25 2.72 6.27
C HIS A 53 -2.46 2.89 7.58
N ALA A 54 -2.84 2.15 8.64
CA ALA A 54 -2.14 2.22 9.92
C ALA A 54 -0.70 1.67 9.81
N LEU A 55 -0.48 0.61 9.03
CA LEU A 55 0.85 0.09 8.71
C LEU A 55 1.67 1.15 7.98
N GLN A 56 1.22 1.62 6.83
CA GLN A 56 1.90 2.61 5.99
C GLN A 56 2.29 3.85 6.80
N LEU A 57 1.35 4.40 7.55
CA LEU A 57 1.57 5.56 8.41
C LEU A 57 2.62 5.28 9.50
N SER A 58 2.57 4.09 10.12
CA SER A 58 3.51 3.70 11.17
C SER A 58 4.94 3.52 10.65
N LEU A 59 5.09 3.03 9.42
CA LEU A 59 6.40 2.89 8.75
C LEU A 59 6.98 4.28 8.45
N ALA A 60 6.23 5.12 7.74
CA ALA A 60 6.63 6.47 7.39
C ALA A 60 6.96 7.32 8.64
N ASP A 61 6.12 7.25 9.68
CA ASP A 61 6.32 8.01 10.91
C ASP A 61 7.58 7.57 11.69
N THR A 62 7.99 6.30 11.57
CA THR A 62 9.26 5.82 12.15
C THR A 62 10.46 6.52 11.50
N ILE A 63 10.46 6.62 10.17
CA ILE A 63 11.50 7.35 9.44
C ILE A 63 11.49 8.83 9.82
N VAL A 64 10.32 9.46 9.76
CA VAL A 64 10.11 10.89 10.06
C VAL A 64 10.60 11.26 11.46
N ARG A 65 10.26 10.47 12.48
CA ARG A 65 10.72 10.70 13.86
C ARG A 65 12.23 10.55 13.99
N THR A 66 12.80 9.54 13.35
CA THR A 66 14.27 9.35 13.34
C THR A 66 14.96 10.53 12.68
N ARG A 67 14.52 10.96 11.49
CA ARG A 67 15.11 12.11 10.77
C ARG A 67 14.95 13.41 11.55
N ARG A 68 13.83 13.63 12.25
CA ARG A 68 13.63 14.79 13.13
C ARG A 68 14.64 14.81 14.28
N MET A 69 14.86 13.68 14.94
CA MET A 69 15.87 13.54 16.01
C MET A 69 17.30 13.65 15.46
N GLN A 70 17.53 13.30 14.20
CA GLN A 70 18.82 13.52 13.50
C GLN A 70 19.03 14.98 13.10
N GLY A 71 18.06 15.86 13.31
CA GLY A 71 18.19 17.30 13.11
C GLY A 71 17.72 17.83 11.76
N PHE A 72 17.08 16.99 10.94
CA PHE A 72 16.48 17.44 9.68
C PHE A 72 15.30 18.39 9.92
N ASN A 73 15.02 19.24 8.93
CA ASN A 73 13.78 19.99 8.81
C ASN A 73 12.75 19.07 8.15
N VAL A 74 11.89 18.46 8.95
CA VAL A 74 11.03 17.36 8.48
C VAL A 74 9.65 17.89 8.16
N LEU A 75 9.22 17.71 6.90
CA LEU A 75 7.84 17.86 6.47
C LEU A 75 7.19 16.46 6.31
N PHE A 76 6.18 16.17 7.11
CA PHE A 76 5.30 15.03 6.91
C PHE A 76 3.90 15.54 6.59
N GLN A 77 3.60 15.63 5.28
CA GLN A 77 2.42 16.31 4.73
C GLN A 77 1.16 15.45 4.90
N PRO A 78 0.13 15.90 5.64
CA PRO A 78 -1.16 15.21 5.75
C PRO A 78 -2.14 15.63 4.66
N GLY A 79 -3.16 14.79 4.45
CA GLY A 79 -4.34 15.14 3.69
C GLY A 79 -5.19 13.93 3.32
N TYR A 80 -6.17 14.15 2.46
CA TYR A 80 -7.10 13.12 1.99
C TYR A 80 -7.55 13.39 0.55
N ASP A 81 -7.97 12.31 -0.12
CA ASP A 81 -8.39 12.33 -1.52
C ASP A 81 -9.91 12.31 -1.62
N HIS A 82 -10.44 13.06 -2.59
CA HIS A 82 -11.89 13.12 -2.89
C HIS A 82 -12.44 11.79 -3.43
N ALA A 83 -11.58 10.95 -3.99
CA ALA A 83 -11.85 9.57 -4.40
C ALA A 83 -13.04 9.36 -5.35
N GLY A 84 -13.41 10.35 -6.16
CA GLY A 84 -14.37 10.30 -7.25
C GLY A 84 -15.47 9.24 -7.11
N ILE A 85 -15.38 8.18 -7.90
CA ILE A 85 -16.37 7.09 -7.93
C ILE A 85 -16.54 6.38 -6.58
N SER A 86 -15.49 6.27 -5.77
CA SER A 86 -15.56 5.54 -4.50
C SER A 86 -16.38 6.31 -3.47
N THR A 87 -16.17 7.62 -3.37
CA THR A 87 -16.96 8.51 -2.47
C THR A 87 -18.39 8.65 -2.97
N GLN A 88 -18.59 8.84 -4.27
CA GLN A 88 -19.93 8.87 -4.86
C GLN A 88 -20.70 7.59 -4.52
N ASN A 89 -20.11 6.40 -4.73
CA ASN A 89 -20.76 5.12 -4.41
C ASN A 89 -21.05 4.96 -2.91
N ALA A 90 -20.22 5.50 -2.02
CA ALA A 90 -20.49 5.49 -0.58
C ALA A 90 -21.72 6.33 -0.23
N VAL A 91 -21.85 7.54 -0.81
CA VAL A 91 -22.99 8.42 -0.62
C VAL A 91 -24.25 7.84 -1.27
N GLU A 92 -24.15 7.25 -2.47
CA GLU A 92 -25.28 6.56 -3.13
C GLU A 92 -25.83 5.42 -2.29
N LYS A 93 -24.97 4.61 -1.67
CA LYS A 93 -25.39 3.57 -0.73
C LYS A 93 -26.10 4.12 0.51
N HIS A 94 -25.64 5.26 0.99
CA HIS A 94 -26.29 5.94 2.12
C HIS A 94 -27.68 6.45 1.73
N LEU A 95 -27.81 7.08 0.56
CA LEU A 95 -29.09 7.53 -0.01
C LEU A 95 -30.05 6.36 -0.26
N ALA A 96 -29.55 5.24 -0.77
CA ALA A 96 -30.37 4.03 -0.99
C ALA A 96 -30.96 3.49 0.31
N ALA A 97 -30.23 3.58 1.43
CA ALA A 97 -30.76 3.25 2.75
C ALA A 97 -31.89 4.21 3.21
N GLU A 98 -31.90 5.44 2.70
CA GLU A 98 -32.99 6.43 2.88
C GLU A 98 -34.13 6.23 1.87
N GLY A 99 -34.02 5.27 0.96
CA GLY A 99 -35.00 5.02 -0.13
C GLY A 99 -34.93 6.05 -1.26
N LYS A 100 -33.80 6.71 -1.46
CA LYS A 100 -33.56 7.72 -2.49
C LYS A 100 -32.44 7.32 -3.44
N SER A 101 -32.45 7.87 -4.63
CA SER A 101 -31.36 7.78 -5.62
C SER A 101 -30.77 9.18 -5.88
N ARG A 102 -29.58 9.21 -6.50
CA ARG A 102 -29.00 10.49 -6.93
C ARG A 102 -29.87 11.20 -7.98
N GLN A 103 -30.58 10.44 -8.81
CA GLN A 103 -31.47 10.97 -9.83
C GLN A 103 -32.67 11.72 -9.22
N ASP A 104 -33.15 11.24 -8.06
CA ASP A 104 -34.24 11.92 -7.33
C ASP A 104 -33.81 13.28 -6.78
N LEU A 105 -32.53 13.44 -6.45
CA LEU A 105 -31.98 14.71 -5.93
C LEU A 105 -31.61 15.69 -7.05
N GLY A 106 -31.11 15.17 -8.19
CA GLY A 106 -30.42 15.98 -9.20
C GLY A 106 -28.96 16.26 -8.81
N ARG A 107 -28.17 16.73 -9.79
CA ARG A 107 -26.70 16.84 -9.66
C ARG A 107 -26.28 17.76 -8.50
N ASP A 108 -26.83 18.99 -8.46
CA ASP A 108 -26.36 19.98 -7.49
C ASP A 108 -26.63 19.55 -6.04
N ALA A 109 -27.86 19.10 -5.74
CA ALA A 109 -28.23 18.64 -4.42
C ALA A 109 -27.46 17.34 -4.03
N PHE A 110 -27.14 16.48 -5.01
CA PHE A 110 -26.30 15.32 -4.76
C PHE A 110 -24.87 15.73 -4.41
N VAL A 111 -24.27 16.68 -5.13
CA VAL A 111 -22.94 17.19 -4.84
C VAL A 111 -22.89 17.86 -3.46
N GLU A 112 -23.92 18.62 -3.09
CA GLU A 112 -24.07 19.15 -1.72
C GLU A 112 -24.07 18.03 -0.67
N ARG A 113 -24.78 16.93 -0.93
CA ARG A 113 -24.82 15.77 -0.04
C ARG A 113 -23.44 15.09 0.09
N VAL A 114 -22.65 15.09 -0.99
CA VAL A 114 -21.26 14.61 -0.92
C VAL A 114 -20.39 15.52 -0.07
N TRP A 115 -20.55 16.84 -0.16
CA TRP A 115 -19.86 17.79 0.73
C TRP A 115 -20.21 17.61 2.21
N GLU A 116 -21.48 17.37 2.54
CA GLU A 116 -21.89 17.04 3.91
C GLU A 116 -21.20 15.77 4.42
N TRP A 117 -21.16 14.73 3.59
CA TRP A 117 -20.42 13.49 3.87
C TRP A 117 -18.94 13.76 4.16
N LEU A 118 -18.30 14.59 3.35
CA LEU A 118 -16.89 14.93 3.50
C LEU A 118 -16.60 15.71 4.78
N HIS A 119 -17.46 16.63 5.16
CA HIS A 119 -17.34 17.34 6.43
C HIS A 119 -17.41 16.40 7.64
N GLU A 120 -18.23 15.36 7.54
CA GLU A 120 -18.33 14.35 8.59
C GLU A 120 -17.10 13.42 8.63
N TYR A 121 -16.66 12.93 7.47
CA TYR A 121 -15.64 11.86 7.40
C TYR A 121 -14.20 12.37 7.23
N GLY A 122 -13.98 13.54 6.66
CA GLY A 122 -12.64 14.15 6.55
C GLY A 122 -12.00 14.39 7.91
N GLY A 123 -12.74 14.98 8.83
CA GLY A 123 -12.28 15.17 10.21
C GLY A 123 -11.98 13.86 10.96
N LYS A 124 -12.69 12.77 10.62
CA LYS A 124 -12.42 11.44 11.19
C LYS A 124 -11.07 10.88 10.77
N ILE A 125 -10.64 11.09 9.53
CA ILE A 125 -9.31 10.64 9.05
C ILE A 125 -8.20 11.30 9.86
N MET A 126 -8.24 12.61 10.02
CA MET A 126 -7.24 13.34 10.82
C MET A 126 -7.27 12.94 12.29
N PHE A 127 -8.45 12.68 12.84
CA PHE A 127 -8.58 12.12 14.19
C PHE A 127 -7.95 10.73 14.28
N GLN A 128 -8.19 9.86 13.31
CA GLN A 128 -7.61 8.50 13.29
C GLN A 128 -6.09 8.53 13.15
N PHE A 129 -5.52 9.47 12.36
CA PHE A 129 -4.09 9.68 12.29
C PHE A 129 -3.49 10.05 13.64
N ARG A 130 -4.14 10.96 14.39
CA ARG A 130 -3.73 11.31 15.76
C ARG A 130 -3.79 10.09 16.68
N ARG A 131 -4.85 9.29 16.60
CA ARG A 131 -5.01 8.09 17.41
C ARG A 131 -3.94 7.03 17.11
N ILE A 132 -3.47 6.91 15.88
CA ILE A 132 -2.33 6.05 15.50
C ILE A 132 -1.00 6.62 16.01
N GLY A 133 -0.95 7.87 16.39
CA GLY A 133 0.25 8.54 16.90
C GLY A 133 1.15 9.12 15.81
N ALA A 134 0.58 9.56 14.69
CA ALA A 134 1.33 10.13 13.59
C ALA A 134 1.83 11.54 13.90
N SER A 135 3.07 11.84 13.50
CA SER A 135 3.71 13.15 13.68
C SER A 135 3.64 14.02 12.41
N LEU A 136 2.43 14.12 11.84
CA LEU A 136 2.13 14.91 10.65
C LEU A 136 2.09 16.42 10.98
N ASP A 137 2.48 17.25 10.02
CA ASP A 137 2.27 18.72 10.12
C ASP A 137 0.80 19.06 9.82
N TYR A 138 -0.07 18.91 10.82
CA TYR A 138 -1.52 19.11 10.68
C TYR A 138 -1.92 20.53 10.26
N ARG A 139 -1.05 21.54 10.34
CA ARG A 139 -1.32 22.88 9.83
C ARG A 139 -1.35 22.91 8.30
N ARG A 140 -0.70 21.94 7.66
CA ARG A 140 -0.62 21.79 6.20
C ARG A 140 -1.57 20.73 5.67
N GLU A 141 -2.65 20.45 6.39
CA GLU A 141 -3.70 19.54 5.90
C GLU A 141 -4.21 19.99 4.53
N ARG A 142 -4.26 19.06 3.56
CA ARG A 142 -4.71 19.34 2.21
C ARG A 142 -5.79 18.36 1.78
N PHE A 143 -6.62 18.83 0.90
CA PHE A 143 -7.67 18.05 0.28
C PHE A 143 -7.63 18.24 -1.25
N THR A 144 -7.71 17.15 -2.01
CA THR A 144 -7.63 17.21 -3.48
C THR A 144 -8.73 18.04 -4.14
N MET A 145 -9.76 18.46 -3.40
CA MET A 145 -10.82 19.38 -3.85
C MET A 145 -10.78 20.74 -3.15
N ASP A 146 -9.73 21.08 -2.40
CA ASP A 146 -9.59 22.45 -1.92
C ASP A 146 -9.34 23.42 -3.09
N GLU A 147 -9.64 24.68 -2.91
CA GLU A 147 -9.60 25.70 -3.98
C GLU A 147 -8.22 25.78 -4.65
N ALA A 148 -7.15 25.78 -3.88
CA ALA A 148 -5.79 25.86 -4.43
C ALA A 148 -5.43 24.61 -5.21
N TYR A 149 -5.85 23.44 -4.71
CA TYR A 149 -5.62 22.18 -5.40
C TYR A 149 -6.46 22.07 -6.69
N GLN A 150 -7.70 22.53 -6.68
CA GLN A 150 -8.51 22.59 -7.89
C GLN A 150 -7.86 23.46 -8.97
N ARG A 151 -7.29 24.63 -8.62
CA ARG A 151 -6.52 25.45 -9.56
C ARG A 151 -5.36 24.68 -10.18
N ALA A 152 -4.63 23.91 -9.38
CA ALA A 152 -3.54 23.04 -9.86
C ALA A 152 -4.06 22.02 -10.88
N VAL A 153 -5.17 21.34 -10.60
CA VAL A 153 -5.77 20.36 -11.51
C VAL A 153 -6.20 21.00 -12.83
N MET A 154 -6.84 22.16 -12.77
CA MET A 154 -7.26 22.90 -13.99
C MET A 154 -6.03 23.33 -14.79
N ARG A 155 -4.99 23.87 -14.14
CA ARG A 155 -3.71 24.21 -14.79
C ARG A 155 -3.09 23.03 -15.49
N PHE A 156 -3.06 21.85 -14.87
CA PHE A 156 -2.50 20.64 -15.45
C PHE A 156 -3.26 20.20 -16.70
N PHE A 157 -4.60 20.16 -16.64
CA PHE A 157 -5.42 19.84 -17.80
C PHE A 157 -5.18 20.79 -18.98
N VAL A 158 -5.24 22.10 -18.73
CA VAL A 158 -5.04 23.14 -19.75
C VAL A 158 -3.64 23.07 -20.34
N HIS A 159 -2.61 22.81 -19.51
CA HIS A 159 -1.25 22.63 -19.96
C HIS A 159 -1.12 21.47 -20.96
N LEU A 160 -1.62 20.29 -20.60
CA LEU A 160 -1.56 19.11 -21.47
C LEU A 160 -2.41 19.28 -22.74
N TYR A 161 -3.54 19.93 -22.63
CA TYR A 161 -4.40 20.23 -23.78
C TYR A 161 -3.69 21.16 -24.77
N ARG A 162 -3.04 22.23 -24.31
CA ARG A 162 -2.28 23.17 -25.16
C ARG A 162 -1.09 22.51 -25.84
N LYS A 163 -0.53 21.44 -25.25
CA LYS A 163 0.51 20.60 -25.89
C LYS A 163 -0.07 19.63 -26.92
N GLY A 164 -1.38 19.51 -27.04
CA GLY A 164 -2.05 18.54 -27.90
C GLY A 164 -2.04 17.10 -27.35
N TRP A 165 -1.70 16.92 -26.07
CA TRP A 165 -1.67 15.60 -25.45
C TRP A 165 -3.03 15.19 -24.88
N ILE A 166 -3.91 16.13 -24.60
CA ILE A 166 -5.31 15.83 -24.29
C ILE A 166 -6.14 16.00 -25.56
N TYR A 167 -6.93 14.99 -25.90
CA TYR A 167 -7.77 14.95 -27.08
C TYR A 167 -9.06 14.19 -26.82
N ARG A 168 -10.05 14.33 -27.71
CA ARG A 168 -11.35 13.68 -27.60
C ARG A 168 -11.51 12.66 -28.72
N SER A 169 -11.90 11.43 -28.39
CA SER A 169 -12.02 10.34 -29.36
C SER A 169 -13.04 9.30 -28.94
N ASN A 170 -13.75 8.76 -29.93
CA ASN A 170 -14.54 7.56 -29.80
C ASN A 170 -13.60 6.35 -29.73
N ARG A 171 -13.65 5.61 -28.64
CA ARG A 171 -12.95 4.34 -28.45
C ARG A 171 -13.81 3.40 -27.61
N ILE A 172 -13.52 2.09 -27.73
CA ILE A 172 -14.11 1.13 -26.80
C ILE A 172 -13.52 1.32 -25.42
N ILE A 173 -14.37 1.30 -24.41
CA ILE A 173 -14.03 1.50 -23.00
C ILE A 173 -14.70 0.45 -22.12
N ASN A 174 -14.16 0.24 -20.94
CA ASN A 174 -14.83 -0.48 -19.87
C ASN A 174 -15.91 0.42 -19.25
N TRP A 175 -17.16 0.02 -19.39
CA TRP A 175 -18.30 0.79 -18.89
C TRP A 175 -19.01 0.07 -17.76
N CYS A 176 -19.27 0.75 -16.65
CA CYS A 176 -20.11 0.23 -15.59
C CYS A 176 -21.57 0.66 -15.77
N PRO A 177 -22.49 -0.26 -16.09
CA PRO A 177 -23.90 0.08 -16.32
C PRO A 177 -24.63 0.55 -15.05
N PHE A 178 -24.13 0.19 -13.87
CA PHE A 178 -24.70 0.62 -12.60
C PHE A 178 -24.30 2.07 -12.26
N HIS A 179 -23.00 2.40 -12.35
CA HIS A 179 -22.51 3.75 -12.06
C HIS A 179 -22.68 4.71 -13.25
N LEU A 180 -22.99 4.19 -14.44
CA LEU A 180 -23.11 4.95 -15.70
C LEU A 180 -21.84 5.74 -16.02
N THR A 181 -20.70 5.10 -15.94
CA THR A 181 -19.38 5.73 -16.16
C THR A 181 -18.35 4.75 -16.71
N SER A 182 -17.36 5.31 -17.39
CA SER A 182 -16.14 4.60 -17.76
C SER A 182 -15.32 4.21 -16.54
N LEU A 183 -14.60 3.09 -16.62
CA LEU A 183 -13.67 2.60 -15.62
C LEU A 183 -12.31 2.33 -16.25
N SER A 184 -11.26 2.51 -15.48
CA SER A 184 -9.93 2.03 -15.83
C SER A 184 -9.82 0.51 -15.58
N ASP A 185 -8.87 -0.17 -16.25
CA ASP A 185 -8.65 -1.61 -16.06
C ASP A 185 -8.38 -2.00 -14.60
N LEU A 186 -7.86 -1.07 -13.82
CA LEU A 186 -7.51 -1.28 -12.41
C LEU A 186 -8.68 -1.11 -11.43
N GLU A 187 -9.81 -0.64 -11.93
CA GLU A 187 -11.07 -0.58 -11.19
C GLU A 187 -11.95 -1.81 -11.48
N LEU A 188 -11.37 -2.81 -12.16
CA LEU A 188 -12.01 -4.07 -12.50
C LEU A 188 -11.53 -5.20 -11.60
N GLN A 189 -12.43 -6.14 -11.35
CA GLN A 189 -12.11 -7.46 -10.82
C GLN A 189 -12.46 -8.51 -11.86
N HIS A 190 -11.67 -9.56 -11.93
CA HIS A 190 -11.93 -10.68 -12.81
C HIS A 190 -12.46 -11.83 -11.97
N VAL A 191 -13.64 -12.31 -12.32
CA VAL A 191 -14.34 -13.38 -11.62
C VAL A 191 -14.72 -14.50 -12.59
N ASP A 192 -14.60 -15.75 -12.13
CA ASP A 192 -15.07 -16.88 -12.91
C ASP A 192 -16.58 -17.00 -12.83
N VAL A 193 -17.21 -17.18 -13.99
CA VAL A 193 -18.65 -17.42 -14.12
C VAL A 193 -18.91 -18.65 -14.98
N ASP A 194 -20.04 -19.30 -14.72
CA ASP A 194 -20.52 -20.40 -15.53
C ASP A 194 -21.64 -19.88 -16.44
N ASP A 195 -21.27 -19.59 -17.71
CA ASP A 195 -22.19 -19.17 -18.76
C ASP A 195 -22.51 -20.32 -19.71
N ALA A 196 -23.33 -20.05 -20.70
CA ALA A 196 -23.66 -21.04 -21.75
C ALA A 196 -23.05 -20.60 -23.08
N LEU A 197 -22.10 -21.39 -23.61
CA LEU A 197 -21.59 -21.19 -24.96
C LEU A 197 -22.63 -21.70 -25.97
N THR A 198 -23.14 -20.81 -26.79
CA THR A 198 -24.20 -21.05 -27.78
C THR A 198 -23.60 -21.09 -29.17
N TYR A 199 -23.82 -22.20 -29.86
CA TYR A 199 -23.35 -22.43 -31.22
C TYR A 199 -24.44 -22.10 -32.20
N VAL A 200 -24.17 -21.17 -33.13
CA VAL A 200 -25.14 -20.57 -34.03
C VAL A 200 -24.73 -20.74 -35.48
N ARG A 201 -25.62 -21.24 -36.31
CA ARG A 201 -25.40 -21.39 -37.75
C ARG A 201 -25.73 -20.10 -38.48
N TYR A 202 -24.74 -19.54 -39.17
CA TYR A 202 -24.92 -18.39 -40.07
C TYR A 202 -25.00 -18.92 -41.51
N PRO A 203 -26.16 -18.86 -42.13
CA PRO A 203 -26.32 -19.34 -43.51
C PRO A 203 -25.47 -18.55 -44.49
N LEU A 204 -24.86 -19.19 -45.47
CA LEU A 204 -24.20 -18.52 -46.56
C LEU A 204 -25.21 -17.78 -47.45
N ALA A 205 -24.95 -16.55 -47.82
CA ALA A 205 -25.90 -15.69 -48.55
C ALA A 205 -26.19 -16.16 -49.98
N ASP A 206 -25.34 -17.00 -50.54
CA ASP A 206 -25.48 -17.58 -51.88
C ASP A 206 -26.14 -18.99 -51.84
N GLY A 207 -26.48 -19.50 -50.67
CA GLY A 207 -27.03 -20.83 -50.47
C GLY A 207 -25.98 -21.90 -50.59
N GLY A 208 -25.63 -22.70 -49.90
CA GLY A 208 -24.57 -23.74 -50.03
C GLY A 208 -23.96 -24.13 -48.69
N GLY A 209 -24.71 -23.91 -47.63
CA GLY A 209 -24.28 -24.29 -46.28
C GLY A 209 -24.32 -23.11 -45.27
N HIS A 210 -23.56 -23.26 -44.25
CA HIS A 210 -23.47 -22.31 -43.15
C HIS A 210 -22.03 -22.26 -42.59
N ILE A 211 -21.73 -21.23 -41.84
CA ILE A 211 -20.61 -21.17 -40.91
C ILE A 211 -21.19 -21.20 -39.48
N THR A 212 -20.60 -22.00 -38.59
CA THR A 212 -21.04 -22.03 -37.20
C THR A 212 -20.12 -21.17 -36.34
N ILE A 213 -20.69 -20.22 -35.65
CA ILE A 213 -19.97 -19.40 -34.64
C ILE A 213 -20.37 -19.86 -33.22
N ALA A 214 -19.59 -19.50 -32.24
CA ALA A 214 -19.91 -19.73 -30.84
C ALA A 214 -19.83 -18.45 -30.02
N THR A 215 -20.83 -18.19 -29.17
CA THR A 215 -20.90 -17.00 -28.34
C THR A 215 -21.49 -17.27 -26.98
N VAL A 216 -20.98 -16.60 -25.94
CA VAL A 216 -21.60 -16.55 -24.60
C VAL A 216 -22.62 -15.41 -24.48
N ARG A 217 -22.71 -14.52 -25.49
CA ARG A 217 -23.57 -13.32 -25.50
C ARG A 217 -24.45 -13.29 -26.74
N PRO A 218 -25.48 -14.15 -26.86
CA PRO A 218 -26.37 -14.19 -28.02
C PRO A 218 -27.00 -12.84 -28.37
N ALA A 219 -27.34 -12.00 -27.39
CA ALA A 219 -27.93 -10.67 -27.62
C ALA A 219 -27.06 -9.77 -28.50
N THR A 220 -25.73 -9.92 -28.49
CA THR A 220 -24.82 -9.11 -29.30
C THR A 220 -24.79 -9.50 -30.77
N ILE A 221 -25.39 -10.65 -31.16
CA ILE A 221 -25.51 -11.08 -32.57
C ILE A 221 -26.18 -10.01 -33.44
N LEU A 222 -27.10 -9.25 -32.85
CA LEU A 222 -27.79 -8.15 -33.54
C LEU A 222 -26.84 -7.07 -34.09
N ALA A 223 -25.66 -6.95 -33.53
CA ALA A 223 -24.64 -5.98 -33.92
C ALA A 223 -23.48 -6.58 -34.70
N ASP A 224 -23.55 -7.85 -35.11
CA ASP A 224 -22.48 -8.49 -35.88
C ASP A 224 -22.32 -7.86 -37.27
N VAL A 225 -21.07 -7.60 -37.64
CA VAL A 225 -20.70 -6.91 -38.90
C VAL A 225 -19.76 -7.73 -39.78
N ALA A 226 -19.21 -8.83 -39.27
CA ALA A 226 -18.41 -9.80 -40.01
C ALA A 226 -18.35 -11.13 -39.25
N VAL A 227 -17.88 -12.18 -39.94
CA VAL A 227 -17.35 -13.37 -39.31
C VAL A 227 -15.86 -13.48 -39.67
N ALA A 228 -14.99 -13.52 -38.66
CA ALA A 228 -13.54 -13.65 -38.85
C ALA A 228 -13.08 -15.08 -38.67
N VAL A 229 -12.12 -15.50 -39.50
CA VAL A 229 -11.46 -16.82 -39.44
C VAL A 229 -9.96 -16.65 -39.54
N HIS A 230 -9.20 -17.57 -39.01
CA HIS A 230 -7.73 -17.46 -39.12
C HIS A 230 -7.30 -17.76 -40.56
N PRO A 231 -6.37 -17.00 -41.19
CA PRO A 231 -5.96 -17.18 -42.61
C PRO A 231 -5.40 -18.59 -42.91
N ASP A 232 -4.78 -19.25 -41.93
CA ASP A 232 -4.24 -20.61 -42.06
C ASP A 232 -5.23 -21.71 -41.68
N ASP A 233 -6.49 -21.38 -41.43
CA ASP A 233 -7.51 -22.41 -41.15
C ASP A 233 -8.09 -22.96 -42.46
N GLU A 234 -7.67 -24.16 -42.80
CA GLU A 234 -8.10 -24.84 -44.05
C GLU A 234 -9.61 -25.11 -44.11
N ARG A 235 -10.29 -25.19 -42.95
CA ARG A 235 -11.74 -25.42 -42.84
C ARG A 235 -12.55 -24.29 -43.50
N TYR A 236 -12.02 -23.08 -43.44
CA TYR A 236 -12.73 -21.86 -43.82
C TYR A 236 -12.09 -21.12 -45.02
N ARG A 237 -11.00 -21.61 -45.56
CA ARG A 237 -10.24 -20.94 -46.65
C ARG A 237 -11.15 -20.55 -47.84
N ASP A 238 -12.06 -21.44 -48.26
CA ASP A 238 -12.94 -21.19 -49.39
C ASP A 238 -14.14 -20.30 -49.05
N LEU A 239 -14.31 -19.94 -47.78
CA LEU A 239 -15.38 -19.05 -47.30
C LEU A 239 -14.93 -17.62 -47.18
N VAL A 240 -13.62 -17.33 -47.09
CA VAL A 240 -13.10 -15.96 -47.00
C VAL A 240 -13.50 -15.15 -48.24
N GLY A 241 -14.09 -13.97 -48.05
CA GLY A 241 -14.64 -13.10 -49.07
C GLY A 241 -16.07 -13.41 -49.47
N ARG A 242 -16.66 -14.53 -48.95
CA ARG A 242 -18.14 -14.77 -49.13
C ARG A 242 -18.91 -14.03 -48.05
N GLU A 243 -20.23 -13.97 -48.22
CA GLU A 243 -21.14 -13.35 -47.24
C GLU A 243 -21.96 -14.41 -46.50
N VAL A 244 -22.22 -14.15 -45.23
CA VAL A 244 -23.15 -14.90 -44.41
C VAL A 244 -24.30 -13.99 -43.98
N ILE A 245 -25.43 -14.61 -43.62
CA ILE A 245 -26.61 -13.92 -43.10
C ILE A 245 -26.59 -14.04 -41.56
N VAL A 246 -26.55 -12.88 -40.90
CA VAL A 246 -26.68 -12.79 -39.46
C VAL A 246 -28.10 -13.19 -39.04
N PRO A 247 -28.29 -14.19 -38.18
CA PRO A 247 -29.59 -14.57 -37.66
C PRO A 247 -30.37 -13.42 -37.05
N TRP A 248 -31.71 -13.52 -37.00
CA TRP A 248 -32.63 -12.53 -36.46
C TRP A 248 -32.75 -11.23 -37.31
N VAL A 249 -31.60 -10.57 -37.57
CA VAL A 249 -31.56 -9.26 -38.29
C VAL A 249 -31.44 -9.42 -39.80
N GLU A 250 -31.19 -10.61 -40.31
CA GLU A 250 -31.05 -10.95 -41.75
C GLU A 250 -30.00 -10.10 -42.49
N ARG A 251 -29.03 -9.48 -41.72
CA ARG A 251 -27.95 -8.67 -42.28
C ARG A 251 -26.96 -9.58 -43.02
N ARG A 252 -26.54 -9.18 -44.21
CA ARG A 252 -25.41 -9.79 -44.91
C ARG A 252 -24.11 -9.21 -44.42
N VAL A 253 -23.18 -10.05 -44.02
CA VAL A 253 -21.86 -9.64 -43.52
C VAL A 253 -20.76 -10.50 -44.17
N PRO A 254 -19.55 -9.93 -44.41
CA PRO A 254 -18.46 -10.68 -45.01
C PRO A 254 -17.84 -11.70 -44.03
N VAL A 255 -17.27 -12.76 -44.59
CA VAL A 255 -16.28 -13.61 -43.95
C VAL A 255 -14.90 -13.04 -44.23
N ILE A 256 -14.16 -12.65 -43.20
CA ILE A 256 -12.84 -12.03 -43.30
C ILE A 256 -11.76 -12.95 -42.70
N ALA A 257 -10.51 -12.73 -43.09
CA ALA A 257 -9.35 -13.44 -42.51
C ALA A 257 -8.61 -12.51 -41.55
N ASP A 258 -8.34 -12.99 -40.33
CA ASP A 258 -7.58 -12.23 -39.33
C ASP A 258 -6.75 -13.18 -38.45
N GLU A 259 -5.47 -12.87 -38.26
CA GLU A 259 -4.50 -13.68 -37.50
C GLU A 259 -4.81 -13.75 -36.00
N ARG A 260 -5.61 -12.86 -35.45
CA ARG A 260 -6.02 -12.81 -34.04
C ARG A 260 -7.06 -13.84 -33.67
N VAL A 261 -7.68 -14.51 -34.65
CA VAL A 261 -8.68 -15.56 -34.42
C VAL A 261 -8.01 -16.86 -33.96
N GLU A 262 -8.44 -17.40 -32.83
CA GLU A 262 -7.96 -18.65 -32.27
C GLU A 262 -8.60 -19.86 -32.99
N ARG A 263 -7.82 -20.55 -33.82
CA ARG A 263 -8.29 -21.70 -34.63
C ARG A 263 -8.86 -22.86 -33.80
N GLU A 264 -8.28 -23.11 -32.64
CA GLU A 264 -8.63 -24.26 -31.77
C GLU A 264 -9.74 -23.94 -30.80
N PHE A 265 -10.15 -22.66 -30.68
CA PHE A 265 -11.24 -22.29 -29.79
C PHE A 265 -12.60 -22.51 -30.45
N ALA A 266 -13.47 -23.31 -29.79
CA ALA A 266 -14.84 -23.62 -30.20
C ALA A 266 -14.91 -24.07 -31.68
N THR A 267 -15.40 -23.22 -32.58
CA THR A 267 -15.50 -23.49 -34.01
C THR A 267 -14.32 -23.00 -34.82
N GLY A 268 -13.50 -22.10 -34.29
CA GLY A 268 -12.44 -21.37 -35.02
C GLY A 268 -12.98 -20.24 -35.89
N ALA A 269 -14.26 -19.94 -35.80
CA ALA A 269 -14.91 -18.82 -36.45
C ALA A 269 -15.47 -17.85 -35.41
N LEU A 270 -15.02 -16.60 -35.47
CA LEU A 270 -15.34 -15.51 -34.54
C LEU A 270 -16.37 -14.59 -35.19
N LYS A 271 -17.50 -14.36 -34.51
CA LYS A 271 -18.38 -13.25 -34.87
C LYS A 271 -17.74 -11.93 -34.48
N VAL A 272 -17.76 -10.92 -35.33
CA VAL A 272 -17.11 -9.62 -35.09
C VAL A 272 -18.16 -8.58 -34.78
N THR A 273 -18.11 -8.07 -33.53
CA THR A 273 -19.05 -7.09 -32.97
C THR A 273 -18.30 -5.91 -32.38
N PRO A 274 -17.75 -4.98 -33.15
CA PRO A 274 -16.85 -3.92 -32.70
C PRO A 274 -17.41 -3.05 -31.55
N GLY A 275 -18.73 -2.93 -31.45
CA GLY A 275 -19.40 -2.13 -30.42
C GLY A 275 -19.39 -2.76 -29.02
N HIS A 276 -19.07 -4.06 -28.88
CA HIS A 276 -19.29 -4.82 -27.64
C HIS A 276 -18.14 -5.75 -27.23
N ASP A 277 -17.02 -5.74 -27.92
CA ASP A 277 -15.84 -6.51 -27.59
C ASP A 277 -14.56 -5.78 -28.01
N PRO A 278 -13.53 -5.70 -27.12
CA PRO A 278 -12.28 -5.00 -27.45
C PRO A 278 -11.50 -5.59 -28.61
N LEU A 279 -11.42 -6.93 -28.72
CA LEU A 279 -10.74 -7.59 -29.84
C LEU A 279 -11.50 -7.36 -31.14
N ASP A 280 -12.83 -7.50 -31.11
CA ASP A 280 -13.67 -7.24 -32.28
C ASP A 280 -13.60 -5.78 -32.73
N TYR A 281 -13.41 -4.83 -31.81
CA TYR A 281 -13.20 -3.42 -32.12
C TYR A 281 -11.90 -3.20 -32.88
N GLU A 282 -10.80 -3.82 -32.46
CA GLU A 282 -9.53 -3.75 -33.17
C GLU A 282 -9.62 -4.37 -34.57
N ILE A 283 -10.21 -5.57 -34.67
CA ILE A 283 -10.46 -6.24 -35.96
C ILE A 283 -11.34 -5.34 -36.85
N GLY A 284 -12.42 -4.81 -36.29
CA GLY A 284 -13.34 -3.93 -37.01
C GLY A 284 -12.67 -2.69 -37.57
N ARG A 285 -11.82 -2.03 -36.78
CA ARG A 285 -11.09 -0.84 -37.21
C ARG A 285 -10.10 -1.16 -38.31
N ASP A 286 -9.32 -2.24 -38.21
CA ASP A 286 -8.31 -2.61 -39.17
C ASP A 286 -8.92 -3.07 -40.51
N HIS A 287 -10.13 -3.62 -40.47
CA HIS A 287 -10.89 -4.02 -41.67
C HIS A 287 -11.92 -2.98 -42.13
N GLY A 288 -12.00 -1.82 -41.50
CA GLY A 288 -12.95 -0.75 -41.83
C GLY A 288 -14.44 -1.13 -41.69
N LEU A 289 -14.75 -1.96 -40.71
CA LEU A 289 -16.12 -2.44 -40.46
C LEU A 289 -16.94 -1.39 -39.68
N PRO A 290 -18.28 -1.42 -39.81
CA PRO A 290 -19.14 -0.52 -39.04
C PRO A 290 -19.14 -0.82 -37.53
N GLU A 291 -19.31 0.21 -36.72
CA GLU A 291 -19.38 0.14 -35.26
C GLU A 291 -20.85 0.20 -34.82
N LEU A 292 -21.50 -0.97 -34.75
CA LEU A 292 -22.90 -1.08 -34.32
C LEU A 292 -22.98 -1.37 -32.82
N THR A 293 -23.93 -0.73 -32.13
CA THR A 293 -24.16 -0.93 -30.70
C THR A 293 -25.63 -1.25 -30.43
N VAL A 294 -25.92 -2.31 -29.70
CA VAL A 294 -27.28 -2.76 -29.32
C VAL A 294 -27.52 -2.80 -27.82
N ILE A 295 -26.52 -2.43 -27.03
CA ILE A 295 -26.61 -2.34 -25.57
C ILE A 295 -26.41 -0.87 -25.16
N GLY A 296 -27.33 -0.35 -24.38
CA GLY A 296 -27.34 1.02 -23.88
C GLY A 296 -26.41 1.23 -22.68
N PRO A 297 -26.25 2.47 -22.23
CA PRO A 297 -25.40 2.80 -21.08
C PRO A 297 -25.88 2.19 -19.76
N ASP A 298 -27.15 1.85 -19.66
CA ASP A 298 -27.76 1.17 -18.49
C ASP A 298 -27.64 -0.37 -18.54
N GLY A 299 -26.93 -0.89 -19.55
CA GLY A 299 -26.73 -2.34 -19.76
C GLY A 299 -27.95 -3.06 -20.34
N ARG A 300 -29.00 -2.32 -20.72
CA ARG A 300 -30.19 -2.87 -21.40
C ARG A 300 -30.04 -2.75 -22.92
N MET A 301 -30.82 -3.56 -23.61
CA MET A 301 -30.91 -3.44 -25.06
C MET A 301 -31.43 -2.06 -25.45
N ASN A 302 -30.75 -1.38 -26.38
CA ASN A 302 -31.11 -0.03 -26.86
C ASN A 302 -32.16 -0.11 -27.99
N ASP A 303 -32.54 1.04 -28.55
CA ASP A 303 -33.53 1.13 -29.62
C ASP A 303 -33.10 0.42 -30.90
N ASP A 304 -31.78 0.30 -31.17
CA ASP A 304 -31.23 -0.42 -32.33
C ASP A 304 -31.44 -1.94 -32.24
N ALA A 305 -31.75 -2.46 -31.06
CA ALA A 305 -32.11 -3.87 -30.85
C ALA A 305 -33.55 -4.19 -31.29
N GLY A 306 -34.34 -3.19 -31.78
CA GLY A 306 -35.67 -3.40 -32.28
C GLY A 306 -36.64 -4.00 -31.27
N ASP A 307 -37.23 -5.15 -31.55
CA ASP A 307 -38.20 -5.86 -30.67
C ASP A 307 -37.61 -6.27 -29.30
N LEU A 308 -36.32 -6.20 -29.14
CA LEU A 308 -35.64 -6.50 -27.87
C LEU A 308 -35.30 -5.25 -27.04
N ALA A 309 -35.60 -4.06 -27.55
CA ALA A 309 -35.31 -2.80 -26.86
C ALA A 309 -35.94 -2.75 -25.45
N GLY A 310 -35.14 -2.26 -24.49
CA GLY A 310 -35.52 -2.16 -23.07
C GLY A 310 -35.37 -3.47 -22.26
N LEU A 311 -35.14 -4.60 -22.86
CA LEU A 311 -34.88 -5.87 -22.17
C LEU A 311 -33.51 -5.87 -21.50
N THR A 312 -33.33 -6.66 -20.45
CA THR A 312 -31.98 -7.01 -19.96
C THR A 312 -31.27 -7.91 -20.97
N GLN A 313 -29.96 -8.02 -20.89
CA GLN A 313 -29.20 -8.90 -21.77
C GLN A 313 -29.62 -10.37 -21.59
N GLU A 314 -29.90 -10.83 -20.37
CA GLU A 314 -30.36 -12.20 -20.10
C GLU A 314 -31.72 -12.46 -20.73
N GLU A 315 -32.65 -11.50 -20.66
CA GLU A 315 -33.98 -11.63 -21.31
C GLU A 315 -33.85 -11.66 -22.84
N ALA A 316 -32.96 -10.83 -23.39
CA ALA A 316 -32.69 -10.82 -24.84
C ALA A 316 -31.99 -12.11 -25.31
N ASP A 317 -31.00 -12.58 -24.57
CA ASP A 317 -30.33 -13.86 -24.83
C ASP A 317 -31.32 -15.03 -24.87
N ALA A 318 -32.23 -15.06 -23.90
CA ALA A 318 -33.25 -16.12 -23.84
C ALA A 318 -34.16 -16.09 -25.07
N ARG A 319 -34.63 -14.89 -25.49
CA ARG A 319 -35.46 -14.74 -26.67
C ARG A 319 -34.74 -15.11 -27.97
N ILE A 320 -33.49 -14.66 -28.12
CA ILE A 320 -32.69 -15.00 -29.30
C ILE A 320 -32.44 -16.51 -29.39
N VAL A 321 -32.07 -17.13 -28.28
CA VAL A 321 -31.83 -18.57 -28.26
C VAL A 321 -33.10 -19.40 -28.61
N GLU A 322 -34.27 -18.94 -28.16
CA GLU A 322 -35.54 -19.60 -28.52
C GLU A 322 -35.82 -19.45 -30.00
N TRP A 323 -35.69 -18.25 -30.53
CA TRP A 323 -35.88 -17.97 -31.97
C TRP A 323 -34.89 -18.78 -32.84
N LEU A 324 -33.62 -18.85 -32.46
CA LEU A 324 -32.61 -19.65 -33.16
C LEU A 324 -32.98 -21.16 -33.22
N ARG A 325 -33.61 -21.67 -32.16
CA ARG A 325 -34.09 -23.07 -32.08
C ARG A 325 -35.27 -23.27 -33.03
N GLU A 326 -36.22 -22.35 -33.04
CA GLU A 326 -37.39 -22.41 -33.92
C GLU A 326 -37.05 -22.36 -35.40
N HIS A 327 -35.94 -21.66 -35.74
CA HIS A 327 -35.47 -21.45 -37.12
C HIS A 327 -34.37 -22.44 -37.56
N ASP A 328 -34.10 -23.48 -36.77
CA ASP A 328 -33.02 -24.51 -37.00
C ASP A 328 -31.59 -23.88 -37.12
N GLN A 329 -31.39 -22.73 -36.49
CA GLN A 329 -30.08 -22.05 -36.50
C GLN A 329 -29.30 -22.27 -35.22
N LEU A 330 -29.88 -22.81 -34.17
CA LEU A 330 -29.21 -23.25 -32.98
C LEU A 330 -28.60 -24.67 -33.19
N GLU A 331 -27.26 -24.77 -33.18
CA GLU A 331 -26.62 -26.06 -33.29
C GLU A 331 -26.56 -26.81 -31.96
N LYS A 332 -26.03 -26.18 -30.93
CA LYS A 332 -25.97 -26.71 -29.55
C LYS A 332 -25.74 -25.56 -28.53
N ARG A 333 -25.94 -25.92 -27.25
CA ARG A 333 -25.48 -25.13 -26.12
C ARG A 333 -24.77 -26.00 -25.13
N GLU A 334 -23.69 -25.53 -24.54
CA GLU A 334 -22.95 -26.24 -23.52
C GLU A 334 -22.53 -25.30 -22.40
N SER A 335 -22.32 -25.80 -21.19
CA SER A 335 -21.79 -25.04 -20.09
C SER A 335 -20.35 -24.60 -20.37
N TYR A 336 -20.06 -23.35 -20.14
CA TYR A 336 -18.74 -22.78 -20.38
C TYR A 336 -18.33 -21.90 -19.21
N ARG A 337 -17.27 -22.33 -18.53
CA ARG A 337 -16.68 -21.56 -17.45
C ARG A 337 -15.62 -20.64 -18.02
N HIS A 338 -15.75 -19.35 -17.75
CA HIS A 338 -14.80 -18.35 -18.19
C HIS A 338 -14.73 -17.19 -17.21
N THR A 339 -13.72 -16.34 -17.39
CA THR A 339 -13.50 -15.17 -16.56
C THR A 339 -14.14 -13.94 -17.18
N VAL A 340 -14.87 -13.15 -16.37
CA VAL A 340 -15.48 -11.89 -16.79
C VAL A 340 -14.99 -10.73 -15.91
N ALA A 341 -14.92 -9.55 -16.49
CA ALA A 341 -14.65 -8.33 -15.77
C ALA A 341 -15.90 -7.82 -15.04
N VAL A 342 -15.77 -7.47 -13.78
CA VAL A 342 -16.80 -6.82 -12.96
C VAL A 342 -16.26 -5.56 -12.31
N CYS A 343 -17.12 -4.58 -12.08
CA CYS A 343 -16.77 -3.39 -11.33
C CYS A 343 -16.36 -3.75 -9.90
N ASP A 344 -15.22 -3.28 -9.43
CA ASP A 344 -14.71 -3.60 -8.09
C ASP A 344 -15.58 -3.01 -6.96
N ARG A 345 -16.41 -1.99 -7.26
CA ARG A 345 -17.28 -1.29 -6.31
C ARG A 345 -18.66 -1.92 -6.19
N CYS A 346 -19.37 -2.09 -7.33
CA CYS A 346 -20.74 -2.61 -7.34
C CYS A 346 -20.84 -4.08 -7.70
N LYS A 347 -19.77 -4.73 -8.18
CA LYS A 347 -19.70 -6.13 -8.65
C LYS A 347 -20.58 -6.44 -9.87
N ASN A 348 -21.17 -5.44 -10.50
CA ASN A 348 -21.85 -5.60 -11.78
C ASN A 348 -20.86 -5.91 -12.90
N ARG A 349 -21.28 -6.76 -13.85
CA ARG A 349 -20.52 -7.07 -15.05
C ARG A 349 -20.24 -5.79 -15.85
N ILE A 350 -19.04 -5.68 -16.37
CA ILE A 350 -18.62 -4.56 -17.22
C ILE A 350 -19.13 -4.77 -18.63
N GLU A 351 -19.59 -3.68 -19.23
CA GLU A 351 -20.00 -3.64 -20.63
C GLU A 351 -18.92 -2.92 -21.46
N PRO A 352 -18.19 -3.63 -22.34
CA PRO A 352 -17.36 -2.96 -23.34
C PRO A 352 -18.26 -2.12 -24.25
N ARG A 353 -17.97 -0.82 -24.40
CA ARG A 353 -18.82 0.12 -25.12
C ARG A 353 -18.00 1.18 -25.83
N ILE A 354 -18.36 1.51 -27.05
CA ILE A 354 -17.81 2.67 -27.77
C ILE A 354 -18.42 3.94 -27.16
N SER A 355 -17.55 4.87 -26.79
CA SER A 355 -17.95 6.14 -26.20
C SER A 355 -16.97 7.26 -26.54
N LEU A 356 -17.51 8.45 -26.75
CA LEU A 356 -16.70 9.64 -26.91
C LEU A 356 -16.16 10.10 -25.56
N GLN A 357 -14.85 9.99 -25.40
CA GLN A 357 -14.16 10.22 -24.14
C GLN A 357 -12.99 11.19 -24.32
N TRP A 358 -12.52 11.76 -23.19
CA TRP A 358 -11.27 12.51 -23.13
C TRP A 358 -10.11 11.57 -22.83
N TRP A 359 -9.04 11.71 -23.59
CA TRP A 359 -7.86 10.89 -23.54
C TRP A 359 -6.62 11.74 -23.34
N CYS A 360 -5.64 11.19 -22.60
CA CYS A 360 -4.31 11.74 -22.51
C CYS A 360 -3.33 10.82 -23.25
N ALA A 361 -2.64 11.35 -24.25
CA ALA A 361 -1.57 10.66 -24.94
C ALA A 361 -0.39 10.44 -24.00
N MET A 362 0.08 9.21 -23.88
CA MET A 362 1.06 8.83 -22.86
C MET A 362 2.51 8.84 -23.35
N ASP A 363 2.77 8.74 -24.62
CA ASP A 363 4.12 8.49 -25.16
C ASP A 363 5.14 9.56 -24.75
N ASP A 364 4.78 10.84 -24.80
CA ASP A 364 5.68 11.93 -24.42
C ASP A 364 5.81 12.09 -22.90
N LEU A 365 4.78 11.71 -22.12
CA LEU A 365 4.81 11.73 -20.66
C LEU A 365 5.63 10.58 -20.08
N LYS A 366 5.47 9.37 -20.61
CA LYS A 366 6.14 8.17 -20.08
C LYS A 366 7.63 8.12 -20.38
N ARG A 367 8.09 8.69 -21.50
CA ARG A 367 9.50 8.63 -21.90
C ARG A 367 10.47 9.23 -20.86
N PRO A 368 10.30 10.48 -20.38
CA PRO A 368 11.15 11.03 -19.32
C PRO A 368 11.06 10.26 -18.00
N ALA A 369 9.89 9.69 -17.69
CA ALA A 369 9.69 8.89 -16.48
C ALA A 369 10.43 7.55 -16.56
N LEU A 370 10.41 6.87 -17.69
CA LEU A 370 11.20 5.66 -17.94
C LEU A 370 12.71 5.94 -17.85
N GLU A 371 13.17 7.10 -18.36
CA GLU A 371 14.56 7.52 -18.20
C GLU A 371 14.91 7.76 -16.72
N ALA A 372 14.06 8.44 -15.96
CA ALA A 372 14.27 8.68 -14.53
C ALA A 372 14.34 7.38 -13.72
N LEU A 373 13.48 6.41 -14.04
CA LEU A 373 13.52 5.07 -13.45
C LEU A 373 14.81 4.33 -13.82
N SER A 374 15.14 4.25 -15.11
CA SER A 374 16.31 3.51 -15.63
C SER A 374 17.63 4.08 -15.13
N SER A 375 17.72 5.40 -14.94
CA SER A 375 18.91 6.08 -14.42
C SER A 375 19.05 6.02 -12.89
N GLY A 376 18.05 5.48 -12.17
CA GLY A 376 18.05 5.39 -10.71
C GLY A 376 17.78 6.72 -10.00
N ARG A 377 17.25 7.73 -10.70
CA ARG A 377 16.77 8.97 -10.06
C ARG A 377 15.59 8.72 -9.13
N VAL A 378 14.80 7.69 -9.42
CA VAL A 378 13.76 7.15 -8.53
C VAL A 378 14.07 5.68 -8.24
N ARG A 379 14.26 5.33 -6.99
CA ARG A 379 14.62 3.98 -6.52
C ARG A 379 13.45 3.34 -5.81
N TYR A 380 13.20 2.06 -6.09
CA TYR A 380 12.16 1.28 -5.43
C TYR A 380 12.74 0.36 -4.36
N HIS A 381 12.07 0.30 -3.23
CA HIS A 381 12.38 -0.59 -2.11
C HIS A 381 11.18 -1.48 -1.78
N PRO A 382 11.26 -2.81 -2.01
CA PRO A 382 12.40 -3.55 -2.53
C PRO A 382 12.62 -3.32 -4.03
N GLU A 383 13.86 -3.48 -4.50
CA GLU A 383 14.26 -3.31 -5.90
C GLU A 383 13.44 -4.19 -6.88
N SER A 384 12.93 -5.32 -6.42
CA SER A 384 12.05 -6.19 -7.23
C SER A 384 10.81 -5.47 -7.78
N GLN A 385 10.34 -4.41 -7.14
CA GLN A 385 9.19 -3.61 -7.59
C GLN A 385 9.56 -2.60 -8.68
N HIS A 386 10.83 -2.28 -8.84
CA HIS A 386 11.32 -1.41 -9.92
C HIS A 386 10.94 -1.95 -11.30
N ARG A 387 11.17 -3.26 -11.53
CA ARG A 387 10.81 -3.91 -12.80
C ARG A 387 9.30 -3.76 -13.11
N PHE A 388 8.46 -3.95 -12.10
CA PHE A 388 7.02 -3.79 -12.26
C PHE A 388 6.65 -2.34 -12.61
N ALA A 389 7.27 -1.35 -11.96
CA ALA A 389 7.04 0.06 -12.26
C ALA A 389 7.40 0.39 -13.72
N VAL A 390 8.59 -0.05 -14.18
CA VAL A 390 9.06 0.15 -15.56
C VAL A 390 8.11 -0.52 -16.57
N THR A 391 7.89 -1.83 -16.45
CA THR A 391 7.05 -2.58 -17.40
C THR A 391 5.64 -2.03 -17.47
N SER A 392 5.05 -1.71 -16.30
CA SER A 392 3.69 -1.16 -16.27
C SER A 392 3.57 0.24 -16.88
N LEU A 393 4.66 0.99 -16.93
CA LEU A 393 4.71 2.29 -17.60
C LEU A 393 4.99 2.15 -19.11
N GLU A 394 5.87 1.24 -19.51
CA GLU A 394 6.13 0.90 -20.92
C GLU A 394 4.83 0.48 -21.62
N ASP A 395 4.09 -0.43 -21.01
CA ASP A 395 2.85 -1.00 -21.54
C ASP A 395 1.63 -0.07 -21.38
N ALA A 396 1.78 1.09 -20.72
CA ALA A 396 0.66 1.99 -20.48
C ALA A 396 0.06 2.54 -21.79
N PRO A 397 -1.21 2.25 -22.11
CA PRO A 397 -1.91 2.85 -23.24
C PRO A 397 -2.24 4.32 -22.96
N ASP A 398 -2.78 5.02 -23.96
CA ASP A 398 -3.41 6.32 -23.73
C ASP A 398 -4.43 6.24 -22.60
N TRP A 399 -4.41 7.25 -21.77
CA TRP A 399 -5.19 7.26 -20.53
C TRP A 399 -6.56 7.89 -20.73
N ASN A 400 -7.64 7.13 -20.53
CA ASN A 400 -8.99 7.67 -20.44
C ASN A 400 -9.12 8.48 -19.15
N ILE A 401 -9.25 9.80 -19.28
CA ILE A 401 -9.29 10.74 -18.16
C ILE A 401 -10.70 11.26 -17.80
N SER A 402 -11.73 10.93 -18.56
CA SER A 402 -13.10 11.39 -18.29
C SER A 402 -13.93 10.33 -17.55
N ARG A 403 -14.76 10.82 -16.62
CA ARG A 403 -15.72 10.02 -15.86
C ARG A 403 -17.09 10.73 -15.89
N GLN A 404 -18.15 9.96 -16.07
CA GLN A 404 -19.54 10.43 -16.16
C GLN A 404 -20.24 10.43 -14.78
N ILE A 405 -19.46 10.47 -13.71
CA ILE A 405 -19.96 10.67 -12.34
C ILE A 405 -20.19 12.16 -12.06
N TRP A 406 -20.86 12.47 -10.96
CA TRP A 406 -21.17 13.86 -10.61
C TRP A 406 -20.18 14.48 -9.64
N TRP A 407 -19.47 13.64 -8.88
CA TRP A 407 -18.50 14.05 -7.90
C TRP A 407 -17.07 13.98 -8.42
N GLY A 408 -16.38 15.12 -8.45
CA GLY A 408 -14.98 15.24 -8.87
C GLY A 408 -14.68 16.58 -9.55
N HIS A 409 -13.46 16.70 -10.06
CA HIS A 409 -13.01 17.88 -10.81
C HIS A 409 -13.66 17.92 -12.18
N GLN A 410 -14.60 18.80 -12.38
CA GLN A 410 -15.29 18.95 -13.67
C GLN A 410 -14.31 19.45 -14.73
N ILE A 411 -14.30 18.80 -15.88
CA ILE A 411 -13.40 19.09 -17.00
C ILE A 411 -13.54 20.57 -17.42
N PRO A 412 -12.43 21.32 -17.57
CA PRO A 412 -12.45 22.74 -17.84
C PRO A 412 -12.56 23.03 -19.35
N VAL A 413 -13.63 22.55 -19.95
CA VAL A 413 -13.95 22.71 -21.38
C VAL A 413 -15.36 23.22 -21.51
N TRP A 414 -15.55 24.24 -22.37
CA TRP A 414 -16.84 24.84 -22.66
C TRP A 414 -17.11 24.76 -24.17
N GLN A 415 -18.30 24.38 -24.52
CA GLN A 415 -18.76 24.27 -25.91
C GLN A 415 -19.77 25.36 -26.24
N CYS A 416 -19.58 26.05 -27.35
CA CYS A 416 -20.60 26.99 -27.88
C CYS A 416 -21.63 26.26 -28.74
N PRO A 417 -22.76 26.90 -29.12
CA PRO A 417 -23.78 26.30 -29.98
C PRO A 417 -23.29 25.84 -31.34
N ASP A 418 -22.22 26.46 -31.87
CA ASP A 418 -21.59 26.07 -33.13
C ASP A 418 -20.64 24.86 -33.00
N GLY A 419 -20.50 24.32 -31.79
CA GLY A 419 -19.65 23.14 -31.52
C GLY A 419 -18.18 23.44 -31.24
N HIS A 420 -17.75 24.70 -31.24
CA HIS A 420 -16.36 25.05 -30.90
C HIS A 420 -16.08 24.82 -29.41
N LEU A 421 -14.86 24.37 -29.09
CA LEU A 421 -14.43 24.12 -27.73
C LEU A 421 -13.52 25.26 -27.25
N THR A 422 -13.82 25.79 -26.08
CA THR A 422 -12.94 26.72 -25.34
C THR A 422 -12.42 26.01 -24.10
N VAL A 423 -11.09 25.97 -23.93
CA VAL A 423 -10.41 25.33 -22.80
C VAL A 423 -9.65 26.38 -22.01
N ASP A 424 -10.04 26.57 -20.74
CA ASP A 424 -9.43 27.55 -19.84
C ASP A 424 -9.38 27.00 -18.40
N GLU A 425 -8.56 27.59 -17.56
CA GLU A 425 -8.48 27.27 -16.13
C GLU A 425 -9.69 27.81 -15.36
N THR A 426 -10.31 28.85 -15.87
CA THR A 426 -11.48 29.52 -15.31
C THR A 426 -12.59 29.60 -16.34
N GLU A 427 -13.81 29.86 -15.90
CA GLU A 427 -14.95 30.00 -16.80
C GLU A 427 -14.73 31.16 -17.78
N PRO A 428 -14.69 30.89 -19.09
CA PRO A 428 -14.51 31.93 -20.12
C PRO A 428 -15.78 32.75 -20.30
N GLN A 429 -15.63 34.02 -20.64
CA GLN A 429 -16.77 34.93 -20.90
C GLN A 429 -17.37 34.72 -22.29
N ALA A 430 -16.59 34.19 -23.22
CA ALA A 430 -17.02 33.95 -24.60
C ALA A 430 -16.20 32.86 -25.27
N CYS A 431 -16.74 32.23 -26.28
CA CYS A 431 -16.06 31.28 -27.13
C CYS A 431 -14.80 31.89 -27.75
N ALA A 432 -13.68 31.22 -27.64
CA ALA A 432 -12.39 31.69 -28.17
C ALA A 432 -12.35 31.78 -29.70
N GLU A 433 -13.20 31.00 -30.41
CA GLU A 433 -13.24 30.96 -31.87
C GLU A 433 -14.28 31.89 -32.47
N CYS A 434 -15.56 31.90 -31.99
CA CYS A 434 -16.64 32.64 -32.60
C CYS A 434 -17.17 33.79 -31.73
N GLY A 435 -16.70 33.95 -30.51
CA GLY A 435 -17.11 35.02 -29.59
C GLY A 435 -18.50 34.83 -28.96
N SER A 436 -19.18 33.69 -29.17
CA SER A 436 -20.45 33.38 -28.53
C SER A 436 -20.33 33.39 -27.01
N THR A 437 -21.28 34.05 -26.34
CA THR A 437 -21.38 34.07 -24.87
C THR A 437 -22.24 32.93 -24.33
N GLU A 438 -22.89 32.16 -25.19
CA GLU A 438 -23.59 30.94 -24.82
C GLU A 438 -22.61 29.80 -24.78
N LEU A 439 -22.19 29.44 -23.58
CA LEU A 439 -21.23 28.39 -23.35
C LEU A 439 -21.81 27.34 -22.41
N THR A 440 -21.67 26.07 -22.78
CA THR A 440 -22.06 24.93 -21.94
C THR A 440 -20.80 24.21 -21.50
N ARG A 441 -20.60 24.11 -20.20
CA ARG A 441 -19.47 23.39 -19.65
C ARG A 441 -19.61 21.88 -19.84
N GLU A 442 -18.50 21.19 -20.14
CA GLU A 442 -18.42 19.73 -20.15
C GLU A 442 -18.93 19.16 -18.82
N THR A 443 -19.79 18.14 -18.89
CA THR A 443 -20.41 17.56 -17.70
C THR A 443 -19.57 16.49 -17.02
N ASP A 444 -18.63 15.90 -17.75
CA ASP A 444 -17.74 14.88 -17.22
C ASP A 444 -16.75 15.47 -16.20
N VAL A 445 -16.36 14.65 -15.27
CA VAL A 445 -15.28 14.97 -14.33
C VAL A 445 -14.01 14.19 -14.68
N LEU A 446 -12.89 14.66 -14.17
CA LEU A 446 -11.60 13.98 -14.35
C LEU A 446 -11.51 12.70 -13.51
N ASP A 447 -10.79 11.73 -14.01
CA ASP A 447 -10.34 10.56 -13.24
C ASP A 447 -9.67 11.01 -11.95
N THR A 448 -9.98 10.38 -10.81
CA THR A 448 -9.38 10.67 -9.50
C THR A 448 -7.85 10.70 -9.56
N TRP A 449 -7.26 9.78 -10.32
CA TRP A 449 -5.82 9.68 -10.46
C TRP A 449 -5.18 10.86 -11.22
N PHE A 450 -5.96 11.62 -11.97
CA PHE A 450 -5.48 12.83 -12.63
C PHE A 450 -5.14 13.94 -11.63
N SER A 451 -5.96 14.11 -10.63
CA SER A 451 -5.68 15.04 -9.53
C SER A 451 -4.63 14.48 -8.57
N SER A 452 -4.74 13.19 -8.20
CA SER A 452 -3.82 12.56 -7.24
C SER A 452 -2.37 12.51 -7.74
N ALA A 453 -2.15 12.55 -9.07
CA ALA A 453 -0.82 12.64 -9.68
C ALA A 453 -0.05 13.93 -9.31
N LEU A 454 -0.75 14.98 -8.85
CA LEU A 454 -0.15 16.27 -8.50
C LEU A 454 0.23 16.36 -7.01
N TRP A 455 -0.05 15.31 -6.22
CA TRP A 455 0.05 15.33 -4.77
C TRP A 455 1.39 15.86 -4.23
N PRO A 456 2.57 15.45 -4.75
CA PRO A 456 3.85 15.85 -4.21
C PRO A 456 4.17 17.34 -4.31
N PHE A 457 3.54 18.08 -5.21
CA PHE A 457 3.84 19.48 -5.44
C PHE A 457 2.62 20.41 -5.35
N ALA A 458 1.42 19.95 -5.68
CA ALA A 458 0.21 20.73 -5.48
C ALA A 458 -0.08 20.95 -3.98
N THR A 459 0.26 19.99 -3.12
CA THR A 459 0.18 20.17 -1.66
C THR A 459 1.11 21.23 -1.13
N LEU A 460 2.21 21.50 -1.83
CA LEU A 460 3.21 22.51 -1.49
C LEU A 460 2.89 23.90 -2.10
N GLY A 461 1.77 23.99 -2.86
CA GLY A 461 1.25 25.26 -3.36
C GLY A 461 1.38 25.47 -4.86
N TRP A 462 1.94 24.52 -5.65
CA TRP A 462 1.93 24.63 -7.11
C TRP A 462 0.47 24.86 -7.61
N PRO A 463 0.23 25.74 -8.59
CA PRO A 463 1.18 26.37 -9.52
C PRO A 463 1.83 27.67 -9.05
N ASP A 464 1.58 28.10 -7.81
CA ASP A 464 2.22 29.30 -7.27
C ASP A 464 3.68 28.96 -6.83
N ASP A 465 4.57 29.95 -6.90
CA ASP A 465 5.96 29.80 -6.45
C ASP A 465 6.03 30.07 -4.94
N THR A 466 5.83 29.03 -4.12
CA THR A 466 5.79 29.11 -2.66
C THR A 466 7.13 28.74 -2.02
N ASP A 467 7.36 29.19 -0.78
CA ASP A 467 8.53 28.80 0.00
C ASP A 467 8.52 27.30 0.32
N ASP A 468 7.37 26.73 0.61
CA ASP A 468 7.20 25.28 0.82
C ASP A 468 7.62 24.49 -0.42
N LEU A 469 7.22 24.93 -1.62
CA LEU A 469 7.59 24.27 -2.86
C LEU A 469 9.10 24.30 -3.13
N ARG A 470 9.74 25.45 -2.89
CA ARG A 470 11.19 25.61 -3.06
C ARG A 470 12.01 24.80 -2.06
N THR A 471 11.47 24.60 -0.84
CA THR A 471 12.19 23.95 0.25
C THR A 471 11.98 22.44 0.27
N PHE A 472 10.78 21.95 -0.06
CA PHE A 472 10.38 20.56 0.15
C PHE A 472 10.17 19.76 -1.13
N TYR A 473 10.29 20.35 -2.31
CA TYR A 473 10.29 19.65 -3.59
C TYR A 473 11.69 19.62 -4.20
N PRO A 474 12.21 18.46 -4.69
CA PRO A 474 11.61 17.11 -4.61
C PRO A 474 11.47 16.59 -3.18
N GLY A 475 10.43 15.78 -2.95
CA GLY A 475 10.31 15.02 -1.72
C GLY A 475 11.44 13.99 -1.56
N SER A 476 11.74 13.59 -0.33
CA SER A 476 12.80 12.63 -0.06
C SER A 476 12.37 11.20 -0.35
N LEU A 477 11.10 10.90 -0.10
CA LEU A 477 10.60 9.54 -0.16
C LEU A 477 9.08 9.54 -0.30
N ASN A 478 8.53 8.52 -0.99
CA ASN A 478 7.12 8.17 -0.91
C ASN A 478 6.93 6.74 -0.39
N THR A 479 5.78 6.47 0.23
CA THR A 479 5.42 5.13 0.72
C THR A 479 4.10 4.70 0.10
N THR A 480 4.02 3.47 -0.43
CA THR A 480 2.81 3.00 -1.08
C THR A 480 2.67 1.48 -1.04
N ALA A 481 1.49 0.98 -1.43
CA ALA A 481 1.28 -0.42 -1.72
C ALA A 481 1.54 -0.72 -3.20
N ARG A 482 1.94 -1.96 -3.51
CA ARG A 482 2.30 -2.37 -4.87
C ARG A 482 1.17 -2.25 -5.89
N ASP A 483 -0.08 -2.37 -5.43
CA ASP A 483 -1.27 -2.37 -6.29
C ASP A 483 -1.60 -0.99 -6.90
N ILE A 484 -1.02 0.09 -6.37
CA ILE A 484 -1.20 1.44 -6.90
C ILE A 484 0.08 2.05 -7.53
N ILE A 485 1.14 1.29 -7.73
CA ILE A 485 2.34 1.76 -8.44
C ILE A 485 1.95 2.30 -9.82
N ARG A 486 1.23 1.49 -10.62
CA ARG A 486 0.78 1.86 -11.96
C ARG A 486 -0.19 3.04 -11.95
N LEU A 487 -1.07 3.11 -10.94
CA LEU A 487 -2.13 4.12 -10.86
C LEU A 487 -1.64 5.46 -10.32
N TRP A 488 -0.69 5.44 -9.41
CA TRP A 488 -0.32 6.62 -8.64
C TRP A 488 1.16 6.98 -8.76
N GLU A 489 2.08 6.06 -8.40
CA GLU A 489 3.52 6.38 -8.42
C GLU A 489 4.01 6.81 -9.80
N ASN A 490 3.73 6.01 -10.83
CA ASN A 490 4.13 6.32 -12.20
C ASN A 490 3.54 7.65 -12.67
N ARG A 491 2.30 7.97 -12.25
CA ARG A 491 1.63 9.22 -12.60
C ARG A 491 2.24 10.42 -11.91
N MET A 492 2.60 10.31 -10.64
CA MET A 492 3.33 11.36 -9.94
C MET A 492 4.70 11.62 -10.58
N ILE A 493 5.42 10.57 -10.98
CA ILE A 493 6.73 10.69 -11.61
C ILE A 493 6.64 11.46 -12.92
N PHE A 494 5.76 11.06 -13.86
CA PHE A 494 5.67 11.77 -15.13
C PHE A 494 5.09 13.18 -14.97
N SER A 495 4.13 13.40 -14.07
CA SER A 495 3.58 14.73 -13.82
C SER A 495 4.59 15.68 -13.18
N GLY A 496 5.40 15.18 -12.24
CA GLY A 496 6.49 15.95 -11.63
C GLY A 496 7.54 16.35 -12.66
N LEU A 497 8.00 15.42 -13.49
CA LEU A 497 8.95 15.69 -14.56
C LEU A 497 8.40 16.70 -15.57
N GLU A 498 7.13 16.60 -15.96
CA GLU A 498 6.51 17.50 -16.91
C GLU A 498 6.30 18.92 -16.36
N LEU A 499 5.85 19.04 -15.12
CA LEU A 499 5.41 20.32 -14.56
C LEU A 499 6.49 21.04 -13.75
N MET A 500 7.34 20.26 -13.08
CA MET A 500 8.38 20.78 -12.18
C MET A 500 9.78 20.64 -12.77
N GLY A 501 9.97 19.84 -13.82
CA GLY A 501 11.26 19.57 -14.43
C GLY A 501 12.16 18.62 -13.64
N ASP A 502 11.66 18.07 -12.53
CA ASP A 502 12.39 17.13 -11.66
C ASP A 502 11.48 16.02 -11.15
N VAL A 503 12.07 14.91 -10.66
CA VAL A 503 11.34 13.81 -10.04
C VAL A 503 10.61 14.28 -8.79
N PRO A 504 9.42 13.73 -8.48
CA PRO A 504 8.67 14.17 -7.30
C PRO A 504 9.24 13.67 -5.98
N PHE A 505 10.03 12.60 -6.00
CA PHE A 505 10.72 11.98 -4.87
C PHE A 505 11.85 11.08 -5.39
N THR A 506 12.83 10.78 -4.54
CA THR A 506 14.01 9.97 -4.91
C THR A 506 13.84 8.50 -4.58
N ASP A 507 13.00 8.17 -3.59
CA ASP A 507 12.81 6.80 -3.12
C ASP A 507 11.32 6.46 -2.98
N VAL A 508 10.97 5.23 -3.31
CA VAL A 508 9.62 4.67 -3.16
C VAL A 508 9.69 3.40 -2.32
N VAL A 509 9.07 3.43 -1.15
CA VAL A 509 9.00 2.28 -0.23
C VAL A 509 7.67 1.57 -0.42
N ILE A 510 7.74 0.33 -0.90
CA ILE A 510 6.56 -0.52 -1.11
C ILE A 510 6.37 -1.40 0.13
N HIS A 511 5.28 -1.17 0.84
CA HIS A 511 4.93 -2.00 1.98
C HIS A 511 4.05 -3.20 1.60
N SER A 512 4.06 -4.23 2.46
CA SER A 512 3.22 -5.42 2.33
C SER A 512 1.73 -5.11 2.45
N LEU A 513 0.90 -5.91 1.79
CA LEU A 513 -0.53 -5.96 2.10
C LEU A 513 -0.76 -6.85 3.32
N VAL A 514 -1.66 -6.42 4.20
CA VAL A 514 -2.05 -7.18 5.38
C VAL A 514 -3.33 -7.97 5.06
N HIS A 515 -3.22 -9.28 5.10
CA HIS A 515 -4.33 -10.21 4.87
C HIS A 515 -5.05 -10.55 6.18
N ALA A 516 -6.31 -10.95 6.06
CA ALA A 516 -7.09 -11.43 7.21
C ALA A 516 -6.49 -12.71 7.80
N PRO A 517 -6.69 -13.01 9.09
CA PRO A 517 -6.21 -14.25 9.71
C PRO A 517 -6.69 -15.54 9.01
N THR A 518 -7.83 -15.48 8.32
CA THR A 518 -8.40 -16.58 7.52
C THR A 518 -7.81 -16.70 6.12
N GLY A 519 -6.84 -15.83 5.77
CA GLY A 519 -6.33 -15.66 4.42
C GLY A 519 -7.18 -14.71 3.57
N GLY A 520 -6.61 -14.23 2.47
CA GLY A 520 -7.25 -13.30 1.56
C GLY A 520 -7.24 -11.84 2.01
N ARG A 521 -7.61 -10.95 1.10
CA ARG A 521 -7.60 -9.49 1.31
C ARG A 521 -8.65 -9.11 2.36
N MET A 522 -8.26 -8.25 3.32
CA MET A 522 -9.21 -7.65 4.24
C MET A 522 -10.22 -6.78 3.50
N SER A 523 -11.50 -6.98 3.79
CA SER A 523 -12.59 -6.21 3.19
C SER A 523 -13.67 -5.90 4.22
N LYS A 524 -14.12 -4.64 4.27
CA LYS A 524 -15.25 -4.23 5.11
C LYS A 524 -16.55 -4.92 4.68
N SER A 525 -16.76 -5.09 3.38
CA SER A 525 -17.94 -5.74 2.83
C SER A 525 -18.03 -7.24 3.14
N LEU A 526 -16.88 -7.89 3.36
CA LEU A 526 -16.82 -9.31 3.75
C LEU A 526 -16.75 -9.50 5.27
N GLY A 527 -16.79 -8.42 6.07
CA GLY A 527 -16.65 -8.48 7.51
C GLY A 527 -15.26 -8.91 8.00
N THR A 528 -14.26 -8.97 7.11
CA THR A 528 -12.87 -9.35 7.44
C THR A 528 -11.98 -8.14 7.70
N GLY A 529 -12.49 -6.91 7.48
CA GLY A 529 -11.76 -5.67 7.74
C GLY A 529 -11.61 -5.42 9.25
N MET A 530 -10.38 -5.22 9.70
CA MET A 530 -10.09 -4.86 11.09
C MET A 530 -9.91 -3.34 11.21
N ASN A 531 -10.60 -2.75 12.20
CA ASN A 531 -10.46 -1.33 12.51
C ASN A 531 -9.23 -1.12 13.40
N PRO A 532 -8.22 -0.34 12.97
CA PRO A 532 -7.03 -0.07 13.77
C PRO A 532 -7.36 0.61 15.11
N LEU A 533 -8.42 1.41 15.18
CA LEU A 533 -8.84 2.04 16.45
C LEU A 533 -9.25 1.02 17.51
N ALA A 534 -9.91 -0.07 17.11
CA ALA A 534 -10.27 -1.13 18.07
C ALA A 534 -9.03 -1.80 18.68
N LEU A 535 -7.97 -1.95 17.90
CA LEU A 535 -6.69 -2.45 18.41
C LEU A 535 -6.02 -1.44 19.35
N ILE A 536 -6.05 -0.16 19.00
CA ILE A 536 -5.53 0.92 19.83
C ILE A 536 -6.30 1.01 21.14
N ASP A 537 -7.62 0.89 21.09
CA ASP A 537 -8.46 0.88 22.31
C ASP A 537 -8.17 -0.33 23.20
N THR A 538 -7.71 -1.44 22.64
CA THR A 538 -7.41 -2.66 23.41
C THR A 538 -5.97 -2.70 23.91
N TYR A 539 -5.00 -2.32 23.06
CA TYR A 539 -3.58 -2.55 23.30
C TYR A 539 -2.75 -1.26 23.45
N GLY A 540 -3.30 -0.12 23.02
CA GLY A 540 -2.58 1.15 22.86
C GLY A 540 -1.98 1.35 21.47
N ALA A 541 -1.70 2.61 21.14
CA ALA A 541 -1.13 2.99 19.84
C ALA A 541 0.30 2.46 19.69
N ASP A 542 1.14 2.57 20.71
CA ASP A 542 2.52 2.10 20.65
C ASP A 542 2.61 0.60 20.38
N ALA A 543 1.79 -0.20 21.07
CA ALA A 543 1.73 -1.65 20.87
C ALA A 543 1.25 -2.00 19.46
N THR A 544 0.23 -1.29 18.96
CA THR A 544 -0.30 -1.48 17.60
C THR A 544 0.75 -1.13 16.55
N ARG A 545 1.44 0.01 16.69
CA ARG A 545 2.54 0.44 15.80
C ARG A 545 3.69 -0.57 15.79
N TYR A 546 4.09 -1.06 16.96
CA TYR A 546 5.13 -2.09 17.09
C TYR A 546 4.73 -3.37 16.35
N GLY A 547 3.54 -3.90 16.61
CA GLY A 547 3.07 -5.14 16.01
C GLY A 547 2.91 -5.06 14.50
N LEU A 548 2.43 -3.93 13.98
CA LEU A 548 2.34 -3.70 12.53
C LEU A 548 3.73 -3.68 11.88
N LYS A 549 4.73 -3.02 12.48
CA LYS A 549 6.11 -3.01 11.98
C LYS A 549 6.76 -4.39 12.03
N LYS A 550 6.51 -5.15 13.09
CA LYS A 550 7.02 -6.53 13.19
C LYS A 550 6.47 -7.44 12.09
N MET A 551 5.26 -7.18 11.62
CA MET A 551 4.67 -7.89 10.50
C MET A 551 5.12 -7.33 9.13
N ALA A 552 5.79 -6.17 9.07
CA ALA A 552 6.20 -5.58 7.82
C ALA A 552 7.20 -6.48 7.09
N SER A 553 6.96 -6.71 5.80
CA SER A 553 7.76 -7.59 4.95
C SER A 553 7.73 -7.08 3.51
N SER A 554 8.60 -7.59 2.66
CA SER A 554 8.55 -7.37 1.21
C SER A 554 7.43 -8.18 0.52
N GLN A 555 6.81 -9.13 1.23
CA GLN A 555 5.70 -9.96 0.77
C GLN A 555 4.46 -9.69 1.60
N ASP A 556 3.29 -10.08 1.07
CA ASP A 556 2.03 -9.98 1.79
C ASP A 556 2.05 -10.84 3.05
N VAL A 557 1.48 -10.31 4.12
CA VAL A 557 1.54 -10.94 5.44
C VAL A 557 0.14 -11.17 6.01
N THR A 558 0.01 -12.23 6.77
CA THR A 558 -1.22 -12.50 7.52
C THR A 558 -1.18 -11.73 8.85
N PHE A 559 -2.26 -11.07 9.20
CA PHE A 559 -2.37 -10.34 10.45
C PHE A 559 -2.16 -11.26 11.67
N SER A 560 -1.34 -10.80 12.62
CA SER A 560 -1.04 -11.46 13.89
C SER A 560 -1.33 -10.55 15.08
N GLU A 561 -2.36 -10.84 15.83
CA GLU A 561 -2.67 -10.13 17.09
C GLU A 561 -1.58 -10.39 18.15
N GLY A 562 -0.91 -11.53 18.09
CA GLY A 562 0.21 -11.88 18.96
C GLY A 562 1.38 -10.90 18.85
N SER A 563 1.65 -10.35 17.65
CA SER A 563 2.69 -9.34 17.45
C SER A 563 2.34 -8.02 18.15
N ILE A 564 1.06 -7.66 18.22
CA ILE A 564 0.59 -6.47 18.94
C ILE A 564 0.70 -6.67 20.45
N ASP A 565 0.29 -7.84 20.95
CA ASP A 565 0.40 -8.16 22.38
C ASP A 565 1.86 -8.20 22.86
N GLU A 566 2.78 -8.58 21.99
CA GLU A 566 4.22 -8.49 22.25
C GLU A 566 4.67 -7.04 22.47
N GLY A 567 4.21 -6.10 21.62
CA GLY A 567 4.47 -4.67 21.78
C GLY A 567 3.90 -4.13 23.11
N ARG A 568 2.70 -4.57 23.52
CA ARG A 568 2.12 -4.22 24.82
C ARG A 568 2.96 -4.74 25.98
N LYS A 569 3.46 -5.97 25.89
CA LYS A 569 4.36 -6.56 26.90
C LYS A 569 5.68 -5.79 26.98
N LEU A 570 6.23 -5.40 25.84
CA LEU A 570 7.46 -4.60 25.77
C LEU A 570 7.28 -3.24 26.45
N ALA A 571 6.19 -2.52 26.15
CA ALA A 571 5.87 -1.25 26.80
C ALA A 571 5.78 -1.37 28.33
N ASN A 572 5.09 -2.41 28.82
CA ASN A 572 4.97 -2.66 30.26
C ASN A 572 6.30 -3.06 30.90
N LYS A 573 7.13 -3.82 30.19
CA LYS A 573 8.46 -4.22 30.69
C LYS A 573 9.36 -3.00 30.82
N LEU A 574 9.44 -2.17 29.77
CA LEU A 574 10.18 -0.90 29.76
C LEU A 574 9.72 0.02 30.89
N TRP A 575 8.40 0.18 31.04
CA TRP A 575 7.82 1.00 32.11
C TRP A 575 8.28 0.57 33.50
N ASN A 576 8.22 -0.74 33.80
CA ASN A 576 8.61 -1.28 35.10
C ASN A 576 10.13 -1.16 35.33
N ALA A 577 10.94 -1.36 34.32
CA ALA A 577 12.38 -1.18 34.35
C ALA A 577 12.75 0.27 34.66
N SER A 578 12.16 1.21 33.97
CA SER A 578 12.37 2.65 34.17
C SER A 578 11.92 3.09 35.57
N ARG A 579 10.76 2.60 36.01
CA ARG A 579 10.26 2.88 37.37
C ARG A 579 11.21 2.36 38.45
N LEU A 580 11.80 1.19 38.27
CA LEU A 580 12.80 0.62 39.18
C LEU A 580 14.00 1.57 39.34
N LEU A 581 14.56 2.03 38.23
CA LEU A 581 15.72 2.93 38.23
C LEU A 581 15.40 4.29 38.86
N LEU A 582 14.26 4.89 38.53
CA LEU A 582 13.85 6.16 39.11
C LEU A 582 13.55 6.06 40.60
N GLN A 583 13.03 4.94 41.08
CA GLN A 583 12.80 4.67 42.50
C GLN A 583 14.11 4.37 43.25
N ALA A 584 15.11 3.82 42.55
CA ALA A 584 16.45 3.61 43.11
C ALA A 584 17.25 4.93 43.25
N GLY A 585 16.76 6.03 42.65
CA GLY A 585 17.31 7.35 42.88
C GLY A 585 18.24 7.85 41.75
N VAL A 586 17.96 7.55 40.49
CA VAL A 586 18.65 8.16 39.35
C VAL A 586 18.37 9.67 39.37
N THR A 587 19.41 10.45 39.69
CA THR A 587 19.40 11.92 39.75
C THR A 587 20.35 12.57 38.78
N GLU A 588 21.29 11.82 38.21
CA GLU A 588 22.28 12.24 37.23
C GLU A 588 22.31 11.24 36.09
N ILE A 589 22.58 11.71 34.89
CA ILE A 589 22.68 10.92 33.65
C ILE A 589 24.07 11.12 33.08
N ASP A 590 24.96 10.14 33.29
CA ASP A 590 26.34 10.21 32.83
C ASP A 590 26.92 8.79 32.66
N GLU A 591 27.76 8.60 31.62
CA GLU A 591 28.42 7.32 31.38
C GLU A 591 29.70 7.19 32.22
N ARG A 592 29.60 6.48 33.33
CA ARG A 592 30.71 6.17 34.24
C ARG A 592 30.89 4.66 34.43
N PRO A 593 31.09 3.88 33.36
CA PRO A 593 31.10 2.41 33.47
C PRO A 593 32.31 1.90 34.25
N SER A 594 32.06 1.31 35.41
CA SER A 594 33.07 0.74 36.28
C SER A 594 33.09 -0.79 36.26
N SER A 595 32.01 -1.44 35.84
CA SER A 595 31.84 -2.90 35.82
C SER A 595 31.76 -3.48 34.40
N LEU A 596 31.83 -4.80 34.27
CA LEU A 596 31.74 -5.51 32.98
C LEU A 596 30.38 -5.32 32.34
N GLU A 597 29.29 -5.49 33.11
CA GLU A 597 27.91 -5.36 32.63
C GLU A 597 27.54 -3.92 32.20
N GLU A 598 28.15 -2.90 32.80
CA GLU A 598 27.96 -1.49 32.38
C GLU A 598 28.63 -1.21 31.05
N ARG A 599 29.86 -1.67 30.84
CA ARG A 599 30.56 -1.57 29.55
C ARG A 599 29.84 -2.37 28.48
N TRP A 600 29.37 -3.56 28.84
CA TRP A 600 28.62 -4.41 27.93
C TRP A 600 27.33 -3.76 27.45
N ILE A 601 26.48 -3.23 28.32
CA ILE A 601 25.21 -2.62 27.89
C ILE A 601 25.41 -1.39 27.04
N LEU A 602 26.42 -0.56 27.30
CA LEU A 602 26.75 0.60 26.45
C LEU A 602 27.25 0.16 25.07
N ALA A 603 28.01 -0.92 24.99
CA ALA A 603 28.45 -1.50 23.73
C ALA A 603 27.28 -2.13 22.96
N ARG A 604 26.35 -2.83 23.67
CA ARG A 604 25.10 -3.36 23.05
C ARG A 604 24.20 -2.24 22.50
N LEU A 605 24.01 -1.17 23.24
CA LEU A 605 23.29 0.02 22.77
C LEU A 605 23.90 0.59 21.49
N SER A 606 25.23 0.64 21.41
CA SER A 606 25.93 1.15 20.22
C SER A 606 25.80 0.19 19.03
N ALA A 607 25.91 -1.12 19.24
CA ALA A 607 25.73 -2.14 18.20
C ALA A 607 24.29 -2.16 17.67
N THR A 608 23.29 -2.16 18.57
CA THR A 608 21.89 -2.12 18.17
C THR A 608 21.52 -0.80 17.47
N GLN A 609 22.10 0.33 17.87
CA GLN A 609 21.90 1.59 17.17
C GLN A 609 22.35 1.51 15.71
N ARG A 610 23.53 0.94 15.43
CA ARG A 610 24.01 0.77 14.05
C ARG A 610 23.15 -0.21 13.26
N ALA A 611 22.78 -1.32 13.87
CA ALA A 611 21.85 -2.27 13.25
C ALA A 611 20.50 -1.60 12.93
N PHE A 612 19.97 -0.79 13.84
CA PHE A 612 18.78 0.02 13.61
C PHE A 612 18.93 0.94 12.40
N GLU A 613 20.02 1.73 12.36
CA GLU A 613 20.29 2.68 11.28
C GLU A 613 20.42 1.95 9.92
N GLU A 614 21.19 0.85 9.88
CA GLU A 614 21.35 0.03 8.67
C GLU A 614 20.03 -0.60 8.20
N ASN A 615 19.22 -1.14 9.12
CA ASN A 615 17.93 -1.73 8.79
C ASN A 615 16.92 -0.66 8.35
N LEU A 616 16.94 0.52 8.99
CA LEU A 616 16.08 1.63 8.59
C LEU A 616 16.43 2.16 7.20
N ASP A 617 17.71 2.26 6.85
CA ASP A 617 18.17 2.69 5.53
C ASP A 617 17.84 1.66 4.43
N ARG A 618 17.63 0.39 4.80
CA ARG A 618 17.12 -0.66 3.91
C ARG A 618 15.60 -0.80 3.96
N PHE A 619 14.93 0.01 4.79
CA PHE A 619 13.48 -0.08 5.05
C PHE A 619 13.01 -1.43 5.59
N ASP A 620 13.86 -2.10 6.35
CA ASP A 620 13.56 -3.38 7.00
C ASP A 620 13.03 -3.16 8.43
N PHE A 621 11.80 -2.76 8.51
CA PHE A 621 11.15 -2.37 9.77
C PHE A 621 10.94 -3.53 10.74
N ALA A 622 10.82 -4.76 10.23
CA ALA A 622 10.67 -5.92 11.09
C ALA A 622 11.95 -6.15 11.91
N HIS A 623 13.12 -6.10 11.28
CA HIS A 623 14.40 -6.20 11.98
C HIS A 623 14.66 -4.98 12.88
N VAL A 624 14.25 -3.77 12.47
CA VAL A 624 14.32 -2.59 13.34
C VAL A 624 13.64 -2.83 14.69
N VAL A 625 12.42 -3.34 14.70
CA VAL A 625 11.70 -3.57 15.96
C VAL A 625 12.14 -4.82 16.69
N ASP A 626 12.65 -5.84 16.00
CA ASP A 626 13.22 -7.05 16.61
C ASP A 626 14.51 -6.72 17.39
N GLU A 627 15.43 -5.97 16.79
CA GLU A 627 16.65 -5.49 17.46
C GLU A 627 16.32 -4.67 18.71
N LEU A 628 15.36 -3.77 18.60
CA LEU A 628 14.91 -2.96 19.75
C LEU A 628 14.24 -3.81 20.83
N TYR A 629 13.53 -4.87 20.45
CA TYR A 629 12.92 -5.80 21.39
C TYR A 629 14.00 -6.53 22.18
N HIS A 630 14.96 -7.15 21.51
CA HIS A 630 16.04 -7.90 22.16
C HIS A 630 16.90 -7.00 23.05
N LEU A 631 17.27 -5.81 22.56
CA LEU A 631 17.98 -4.84 23.37
C LEU A 631 17.21 -4.49 24.66
N THR A 632 15.90 -4.22 24.52
CA THR A 632 15.08 -3.76 25.66
C THR A 632 14.75 -4.89 26.62
N PHE A 633 14.21 -5.99 26.07
CA PHE A 633 13.63 -7.06 26.88
C PHE A 633 14.71 -7.97 27.46
N ASP A 634 15.59 -8.45 26.59
CA ASP A 634 16.63 -9.42 26.99
C ASP A 634 17.85 -8.70 27.60
N ASP A 635 18.51 -7.81 26.83
CA ASP A 635 19.79 -7.23 27.27
C ASP A 635 19.59 -6.24 28.44
N PHE A 636 18.72 -5.23 28.26
CA PHE A 636 18.57 -4.20 29.27
C PHE A 636 17.80 -4.70 30.51
N CYS A 637 16.63 -5.31 30.32
CA CYS A 637 15.78 -5.68 31.46
C CYS A 637 16.21 -6.99 32.14
N ASP A 638 16.47 -8.07 31.38
CA ASP A 638 16.70 -9.39 31.95
C ASP A 638 18.15 -9.60 32.36
N TRP A 639 19.10 -8.95 31.68
CA TRP A 639 20.53 -9.10 32.01
C TRP A 639 21.06 -7.89 32.75
N TYR A 640 21.11 -6.73 32.13
CA TYR A 640 21.78 -5.57 32.71
C TYR A 640 21.20 -5.15 34.07
N LEU A 641 19.89 -4.88 34.09
CA LEU A 641 19.24 -4.44 35.33
C LEU A 641 19.35 -5.47 36.45
N GLU A 642 19.20 -6.77 36.17
CA GLU A 642 19.35 -7.80 37.20
C GLU A 642 20.79 -7.86 37.72
N ALA A 643 21.79 -7.68 36.85
CA ALA A 643 23.19 -7.69 37.25
C ALA A 643 23.58 -6.51 38.15
N ILE A 644 23.05 -5.31 37.90
CA ILE A 644 23.38 -4.10 38.66
C ILE A 644 22.51 -3.90 39.91
N LYS A 645 21.40 -4.65 40.06
CA LYS A 645 20.47 -4.48 41.21
C LYS A 645 21.12 -4.38 42.58
N PRO A 646 22.08 -5.21 42.94
CA PRO A 646 22.77 -5.08 44.25
C PRO A 646 23.40 -3.70 44.43
N ARG A 647 24.11 -3.19 43.42
CA ARG A 647 24.82 -1.92 43.47
C ARG A 647 23.88 -0.73 43.57
N ILE A 648 22.82 -0.71 42.76
CA ILE A 648 21.82 0.41 42.78
C ILE A 648 21.03 0.44 44.10
N TYR A 649 20.79 -0.72 44.73
CA TYR A 649 20.12 -0.77 46.02
C TYR A 649 21.07 -0.34 47.19
N ASP A 650 22.36 -0.52 47.01
CA ASP A 650 23.40 -0.01 47.94
C ASP A 650 23.66 1.51 47.73
N GLY A 651 23.02 2.12 46.71
CA GLY A 651 23.15 3.57 46.46
C GLY A 651 24.45 3.93 45.72
N ASP A 652 25.02 3.03 44.92
CA ASP A 652 26.20 3.28 44.09
C ASP A 652 25.87 4.36 43.01
N ALA A 653 26.41 5.56 43.19
CA ALA A 653 26.10 6.73 42.37
C ALA A 653 26.55 6.56 40.91
N ASP A 654 27.70 5.92 40.67
CA ASP A 654 28.21 5.70 39.31
C ASP A 654 27.37 4.66 38.56
N ALA A 655 26.94 3.62 39.28
CA ALA A 655 26.01 2.63 38.70
C ALA A 655 24.64 3.25 38.37
N LEU A 656 24.12 4.12 39.21
CA LEU A 656 22.88 4.83 38.98
C LEU A 656 22.98 5.82 37.80
N ALA A 657 24.07 6.58 37.70
CA ALA A 657 24.33 7.52 36.62
C ALA A 657 24.46 6.79 35.27
N THR A 658 25.24 5.71 35.23
CA THR A 658 25.40 4.87 34.03
C THR A 658 24.10 4.18 33.61
N ALA A 659 23.29 3.70 34.56
CA ALA A 659 21.98 3.13 34.25
C ALA A 659 20.99 4.18 33.73
N GLY A 660 21.08 5.41 34.23
CA GLY A 660 20.33 6.56 33.70
C GLY A 660 20.72 6.88 32.25
N ALA A 661 22.02 6.89 31.95
CA ALA A 661 22.54 7.12 30.59
C ALA A 661 22.13 5.99 29.62
N ALA A 662 22.21 4.75 30.06
CA ALA A 662 21.76 3.60 29.26
C ALA A 662 20.24 3.67 28.98
N LEU A 663 19.41 4.03 29.98
CA LEU A 663 17.98 4.23 29.78
C LEU A 663 17.70 5.40 28.85
N GLU A 664 18.39 6.52 28.97
CA GLU A 664 18.24 7.66 28.07
C GLU A 664 18.46 7.28 26.61
N ARG A 665 19.56 6.59 26.32
CA ARG A 665 19.87 6.12 24.97
C ARG A 665 18.84 5.12 24.46
N LEU A 666 18.42 4.19 25.31
CA LEU A 666 17.37 3.22 24.95
C LEU A 666 16.06 3.90 24.57
N LEU A 667 15.63 4.91 25.33
CA LEU A 667 14.41 5.68 25.04
C LEU A 667 14.51 6.41 23.71
N LYS A 668 15.68 6.99 23.38
CA LYS A 668 15.92 7.65 22.10
C LYS A 668 15.81 6.67 20.92
N LEU A 669 16.36 5.48 21.04
CA LEU A 669 16.29 4.44 20.01
C LEU A 669 14.87 3.87 19.83
N LEU A 670 14.13 3.72 20.93
CA LEU A 670 12.75 3.20 20.90
C LEU A 670 11.72 4.23 20.43
N HIS A 671 11.98 5.53 20.60
CA HIS A 671 10.99 6.58 20.35
C HIS A 671 10.36 6.56 18.96
N PRO A 672 11.10 6.36 17.87
CA PRO A 672 10.49 6.24 16.54
C PRO A 672 9.49 5.09 16.42
N ALA A 673 9.71 4.01 17.14
CA ALA A 673 8.85 2.84 17.12
C ALA A 673 7.66 2.94 18.08
N MET A 674 7.89 3.45 19.30
CA MET A 674 6.93 3.48 20.42
C MET A 674 6.95 4.86 21.11
N PRO A 675 6.43 5.90 20.45
CA PRO A 675 6.67 7.29 20.83
C PRO A 675 6.05 7.68 22.17
N HIS A 676 4.88 7.18 22.53
CA HIS A 676 4.14 7.68 23.68
C HIS A 676 4.71 7.16 25.00
N VAL A 677 4.95 5.86 25.11
CA VAL A 677 5.53 5.29 26.34
C VAL A 677 6.92 5.82 26.60
N THR A 678 7.71 6.03 25.53
CA THR A 678 9.07 6.57 25.66
C THR A 678 9.07 8.04 26.06
N GLU A 679 8.20 8.88 25.47
CA GLU A 679 8.04 10.28 25.86
C GLU A 679 7.53 10.38 27.31
N GLU A 680 6.58 9.52 27.71
CA GLU A 680 6.09 9.50 29.08
C GLU A 680 7.19 9.18 30.07
N ILE A 681 8.00 8.15 29.83
CA ILE A 681 9.16 7.81 30.68
C ILE A 681 10.19 8.94 30.67
N TRP A 682 10.51 9.50 29.51
CA TRP A 682 11.39 10.65 29.35
C TRP A 682 10.95 11.81 30.22
N SER A 683 9.63 11.99 30.38
CA SER A 683 9.07 13.04 31.21
C SER A 683 9.41 12.92 32.70
N PHE A 684 9.90 11.82 33.17
CA PHE A 684 10.33 11.57 34.56
C PHE A 684 11.85 11.61 34.77
N LEU A 685 12.65 11.61 33.68
CA LEU A 685 14.09 11.66 33.80
C LEU A 685 14.58 13.03 34.29
N PRO A 686 15.69 13.10 35.06
CA PRO A 686 16.31 14.38 35.45
C PRO A 686 16.94 15.12 34.26
N GLU A 687 17.24 16.41 34.43
CA GLU A 687 18.06 17.26 33.56
C GLU A 687 17.63 17.36 32.09
N ARG A 688 16.35 17.18 31.80
CA ARG A 688 15.86 17.28 30.42
C ARG A 688 15.72 18.72 29.95
N THR A 689 16.22 18.99 28.76
CA THR A 689 16.18 20.30 28.11
C THR A 689 15.17 20.40 26.98
N SER A 690 14.62 19.24 26.52
CA SER A 690 13.69 19.17 25.41
C SER A 690 12.71 17.99 25.57
N ARG A 691 11.67 17.97 24.76
CA ARG A 691 10.86 16.76 24.51
C ARG A 691 11.69 15.72 23.79
N LEU A 692 11.37 14.42 23.98
CA LEU A 692 12.13 13.32 23.36
C LEU A 692 12.03 13.36 21.83
N ILE A 693 10.87 13.68 21.29
CA ILE A 693 10.62 13.76 19.83
C ILE A 693 11.59 14.71 19.09
N VAL A 694 12.15 15.70 19.76
CA VAL A 694 13.15 16.64 19.20
C VAL A 694 14.50 16.55 19.91
N ALA A 695 14.67 15.58 20.80
CA ALA A 695 15.98 15.31 21.43
C ALA A 695 16.96 14.82 20.35
N PRO A 696 18.24 15.21 20.43
CA PRO A 696 19.23 14.77 19.47
C PRO A 696 19.35 13.25 19.43
N TRP A 697 19.40 12.71 18.21
CA TRP A 697 19.69 11.28 18.00
C TRP A 697 21.03 10.94 18.66
N PRO A 698 21.12 9.78 19.36
CA PRO A 698 22.36 9.45 20.06
C PRO A 698 23.48 9.19 19.04
N GLN A 699 24.71 9.44 19.46
CA GLN A 699 25.88 9.04 18.69
C GLN A 699 26.31 7.63 19.13
N ALA A 700 26.48 6.73 18.15
CA ALA A 700 26.95 5.38 18.42
C ALA A 700 28.36 5.44 18.99
N GLY A 701 28.55 4.82 20.16
CA GLY A 701 29.85 4.67 20.82
C GLY A 701 30.63 3.47 20.29
N SER A 702 31.54 2.94 21.14
CA SER A 702 32.27 1.71 20.87
C SER A 702 31.36 0.48 21.00
N GLU A 703 31.53 -0.48 20.11
CA GLU A 703 30.91 -1.81 20.20
C GLU A 703 31.81 -2.84 20.89
N GLN A 704 33.03 -2.43 21.24
CA GLN A 704 33.96 -3.33 21.87
C GLN A 704 33.41 -3.85 23.20
N GLY A 705 33.24 -5.16 23.30
CA GLY A 705 32.65 -5.83 24.45
C GLY A 705 31.15 -6.06 24.37
N ALA A 706 30.53 -5.85 23.22
CA ALA A 706 29.11 -6.20 23.00
C ALA A 706 28.83 -7.70 23.18
N ASP A 707 29.85 -8.54 22.99
CA ASP A 707 29.87 -9.99 23.17
C ASP A 707 30.34 -10.44 24.56
N ALA A 708 30.75 -9.50 25.43
CA ALA A 708 31.41 -9.82 26.70
C ALA A 708 30.59 -10.71 27.65
N LEU A 709 29.28 -10.77 27.52
CA LEU A 709 28.42 -11.63 28.34
C LEU A 709 27.92 -12.88 27.61
N GLU A 710 28.26 -13.12 26.36
CA GLU A 710 27.76 -14.29 25.59
C GLU A 710 28.04 -15.62 26.33
N ARG A 711 29.27 -15.80 26.85
CA ARG A 711 29.64 -16.99 27.59
C ARG A 711 28.74 -17.17 28.81
N VAL A 712 28.47 -16.12 29.57
CA VAL A 712 27.63 -16.18 30.78
C VAL A 712 26.18 -16.49 30.40
N GLN A 713 25.71 -15.91 29.29
CA GLN A 713 24.37 -16.12 28.75
C GLN A 713 24.17 -17.57 28.29
N ASP A 714 25.15 -18.13 27.54
CA ASP A 714 25.15 -19.51 27.09
C ASP A 714 25.08 -20.47 28.29
N LEU A 715 25.94 -20.23 29.30
CA LEU A 715 26.00 -21.05 30.50
C LEU A 715 24.76 -20.93 31.38
N ALA A 716 24.13 -19.76 31.40
CA ALA A 716 22.84 -19.59 32.06
C ALA A 716 21.72 -20.37 31.34
N ALA A 717 21.70 -20.36 30.00
CA ALA A 717 20.78 -21.18 29.22
C ALA A 717 21.01 -22.69 29.46
N MET A 718 22.26 -23.11 29.52
CA MET A 718 22.64 -24.48 29.89
C MET A 718 22.12 -24.84 31.28
N PHE A 719 22.38 -23.99 32.30
CA PHE A 719 21.86 -24.20 33.64
C PHE A 719 20.34 -24.34 33.70
N ARG A 720 19.61 -23.48 33.00
CA ARG A 720 18.15 -23.55 32.93
C ARG A 720 17.63 -24.87 32.34
N ARG A 721 18.40 -25.51 31.43
CA ARG A 721 18.06 -26.80 30.84
C ARG A 721 18.45 -27.98 31.72
N SER A 722 19.64 -27.97 32.27
CA SER A 722 20.29 -29.13 32.93
C SER A 722 20.29 -29.07 34.44
N GLY A 723 20.21 -27.89 35.04
CA GLY A 723 20.43 -27.70 36.47
C GLY A 723 21.90 -27.77 36.90
N VAL A 724 22.83 -27.90 35.96
CA VAL A 724 24.27 -27.97 36.25
C VAL A 724 24.83 -26.57 36.43
N VAL A 725 25.38 -26.26 37.62
CA VAL A 725 26.00 -24.96 37.89
C VAL A 725 27.37 -24.91 37.22
N PRO A 726 27.65 -23.96 36.32
CA PRO A 726 28.92 -23.84 35.64
C PRO A 726 30.03 -23.34 36.59
N PRO A 727 31.27 -23.72 36.38
CA PRO A 727 32.42 -23.27 37.18
C PRO A 727 32.86 -21.87 36.74
N LEU A 728 32.09 -20.83 37.14
CA LEU A 728 32.39 -19.44 36.87
C LEU A 728 33.14 -18.79 38.01
N GLU A 729 33.97 -17.79 37.71
CA GLU A 729 34.76 -17.02 38.67
C GLU A 729 34.64 -15.50 38.39
N GLY A 730 35.03 -14.66 39.34
CA GLY A 730 35.06 -13.19 39.18
C GLY A 730 33.74 -12.57 38.80
N ASP A 731 33.82 -11.64 37.86
CA ASP A 731 32.63 -10.90 37.38
C ASP A 731 31.58 -11.79 36.69
N GLU A 732 32.02 -12.79 35.94
CA GLU A 732 31.09 -13.71 35.26
C GLU A 732 30.26 -14.49 36.30
N LYS A 733 30.84 -14.94 37.38
CA LYS A 733 30.14 -15.61 38.48
C LYS A 733 29.16 -14.66 39.16
N ARG A 734 29.62 -13.44 39.48
CA ARG A 734 28.78 -12.41 40.12
C ARG A 734 27.53 -12.09 39.28
N ILE A 735 27.72 -11.91 37.98
CA ILE A 735 26.62 -11.63 37.06
C ILE A 735 25.69 -12.84 36.93
N PHE A 736 26.23 -14.04 36.76
CA PHE A 736 25.46 -15.27 36.70
C PHE A 736 24.59 -15.46 37.95
N ASP A 737 25.18 -15.32 39.14
CA ASP A 737 24.46 -15.48 40.41
C ASP A 737 23.37 -14.41 40.58
N ALA A 738 23.60 -13.18 40.17
CA ALA A 738 22.63 -12.07 40.24
C ALA A 738 21.45 -12.29 39.29
N VAL A 739 21.67 -12.75 38.09
CA VAL A 739 20.65 -12.91 37.03
C VAL A 739 19.94 -14.26 37.18
N VAL A 740 20.65 -15.34 37.33
CA VAL A 740 20.10 -16.70 37.32
C VAL A 740 19.56 -17.11 38.69
N LYS A 741 20.16 -16.62 39.80
CA LYS A 741 19.74 -16.90 41.17
C LYS A 741 19.69 -18.43 41.45
N PRO A 742 20.79 -19.18 41.24
CA PRO A 742 20.77 -20.64 41.24
C PRO A 742 20.26 -21.24 42.55
N ASP A 743 20.46 -20.56 43.68
CA ASP A 743 19.99 -21.00 45.00
C ASP A 743 18.45 -20.91 45.16
N ARG A 744 17.74 -20.13 44.32
CA ARG A 744 16.28 -19.97 44.30
C ARG A 744 15.61 -20.76 43.20
N ALA A 745 16.40 -21.37 42.32
CA ALA A 745 15.84 -22.21 41.27
C ALA A 745 15.25 -23.49 41.89
N PRO A 746 14.05 -23.94 41.43
CA PRO A 746 13.52 -25.20 41.91
C PRO A 746 14.57 -26.30 41.65
N GLN A 747 15.01 -26.98 42.73
CA GLN A 747 15.95 -28.10 42.64
C GLN A 747 15.31 -29.17 41.74
N ARG A 748 15.68 -29.18 40.45
CA ARG A 748 15.45 -30.34 39.61
C ARG A 748 16.35 -31.42 40.16
N ALA A 749 15.75 -32.53 40.61
CA ALA A 749 16.44 -33.67 41.19
C ALA A 749 17.70 -34.01 40.34
N ASN A 750 18.87 -33.90 40.95
CA ASN A 750 20.21 -34.21 40.44
C ASN A 750 20.43 -33.79 39.00
N GLY A 751 21.04 -32.61 38.79
CA GLY A 751 21.47 -32.19 37.45
C GLY A 751 22.24 -33.34 36.79
N ASN A 752 21.69 -33.87 35.69
CA ASN A 752 22.34 -34.99 35.01
C ASN A 752 23.42 -34.44 34.08
N ALA A 753 24.54 -34.08 34.68
CA ALA A 753 25.72 -33.56 33.97
C ALA A 753 26.17 -34.51 32.83
N ASP A 754 26.00 -35.81 33.04
CA ASP A 754 26.38 -36.81 32.03
C ASP A 754 25.45 -36.80 30.82
N ALA A 755 24.14 -36.68 31.06
CA ALA A 755 23.18 -36.58 29.97
C ALA A 755 23.37 -35.27 29.18
N GLU A 756 23.68 -34.17 29.85
CA GLU A 756 23.96 -32.91 29.15
C GLU A 756 25.27 -32.94 28.37
N ARG A 757 26.30 -33.58 28.90
CA ARG A 757 27.55 -33.84 28.17
C ARG A 757 27.28 -34.67 26.90
N GLU A 758 26.50 -35.73 27.02
CA GLU A 758 26.19 -36.61 25.88
C GLU A 758 25.38 -35.86 24.81
N ARG A 759 24.41 -35.00 25.24
CA ARG A 759 23.68 -34.14 24.36
C ARG A 759 24.58 -33.14 23.60
N LEU A 760 25.44 -32.43 24.34
CA LEU A 760 26.36 -31.45 23.76
C LEU A 760 27.35 -32.10 22.78
N ARG A 761 27.89 -33.26 23.10
CA ARG A 761 28.75 -34.01 22.20
C ARG A 761 28.02 -34.43 20.91
N ALA A 762 26.74 -34.82 21.01
CA ALA A 762 25.94 -35.17 19.84
C ALA A 762 25.69 -33.94 18.97
N GLU A 763 25.35 -32.78 19.55
CA GLU A 763 25.13 -31.53 18.80
C GLU A 763 26.42 -30.99 18.18
N ILE A 764 27.59 -31.08 18.87
CA ILE A 764 28.89 -30.74 18.31
C ILE A 764 29.19 -31.62 17.10
N ALA A 765 29.01 -32.90 17.21
CA ALA A 765 29.29 -33.85 16.12
C ALA A 765 28.36 -33.59 14.91
N ARG A 766 27.10 -33.20 15.16
CA ARG A 766 26.15 -32.83 14.13
C ARG A 766 26.57 -31.55 13.40
N ALA A 767 26.90 -30.47 14.12
CA ALA A 767 27.34 -29.21 13.56
C ALA A 767 28.67 -29.36 12.78
N GLU A 768 29.64 -30.10 13.33
CA GLU A 768 30.90 -30.42 12.65
C GLU A 768 30.65 -31.18 11.33
N LYS A 769 29.79 -32.19 11.35
CA LYS A 769 29.40 -32.93 10.13
C LYS A 769 28.75 -32.03 9.07
N MET A 770 27.93 -31.10 9.50
CA MET A 770 27.23 -30.16 8.61
C MET A 770 28.22 -29.16 7.99
N LEU A 771 29.14 -28.61 8.80
CA LEU A 771 30.17 -27.68 8.35
C LEU A 771 31.28 -28.36 7.53
N ALA A 772 31.51 -29.69 7.71
CA ALA A 772 32.41 -30.50 6.89
C ALA A 772 31.80 -30.87 5.50
N ASN A 773 30.52 -30.65 5.31
CA ASN A 773 29.88 -30.90 4.02
C ASN A 773 30.16 -29.75 3.05
N GLU A 774 31.11 -29.95 2.13
CA GLU A 774 31.51 -28.93 1.15
C GLU A 774 30.31 -28.42 0.31
N ARG A 775 29.31 -29.26 0.02
CA ARG A 775 28.10 -28.84 -0.73
C ARG A 775 27.21 -27.92 0.10
N PHE A 776 27.11 -28.14 1.40
CA PHE A 776 26.37 -27.25 2.29
C PHE A 776 27.09 -25.90 2.38
N VAL A 777 28.39 -25.89 2.66
CA VAL A 777 29.17 -24.66 2.81
C VAL A 777 29.21 -23.82 1.51
N ALA A 778 29.19 -24.48 0.35
CA ALA A 778 29.25 -23.81 -0.95
C ALA A 778 27.88 -23.27 -1.44
N ASN A 779 26.77 -23.90 -1.03
CA ASN A 779 25.44 -23.58 -1.56
C ASN A 779 24.50 -22.95 -0.54
N ALA A 780 24.78 -23.02 0.75
CA ALA A 780 23.96 -22.34 1.76
C ALA A 780 24.29 -20.84 1.83
N PRO A 781 23.32 -19.98 2.14
CA PRO A 781 23.55 -18.57 2.38
C PRO A 781 24.66 -18.36 3.42
N PRO A 782 25.56 -17.37 3.24
CA PRO A 782 26.70 -17.13 4.15
C PRO A 782 26.29 -16.98 5.62
N GLU A 783 25.15 -16.35 5.88
CA GLU A 783 24.56 -16.17 7.21
C GLU A 783 24.19 -17.50 7.87
N VAL A 784 23.70 -18.49 7.11
CA VAL A 784 23.34 -19.81 7.62
C VAL A 784 24.60 -20.59 8.02
N VAL A 785 25.67 -20.47 7.23
CA VAL A 785 26.96 -21.09 7.55
C VAL A 785 27.59 -20.42 8.76
N ALA A 786 27.49 -19.10 8.87
CA ALA A 786 27.99 -18.36 10.03
C ALA A 786 27.24 -18.74 11.32
N ALA A 787 25.91 -18.80 11.27
CA ALA A 787 25.06 -19.22 12.39
C ALA A 787 25.36 -20.64 12.85
N GLU A 788 25.69 -21.58 11.95
CA GLU A 788 26.04 -22.94 12.32
C GLU A 788 27.43 -23.03 12.94
N ARG A 789 28.38 -22.17 12.53
CA ARG A 789 29.70 -22.02 13.20
C ARG A 789 29.54 -21.46 14.61
N GLU A 790 28.74 -20.46 14.80
CA GLU A 790 28.45 -19.87 16.09
C GLU A 790 27.82 -20.88 17.07
N LYS A 791 26.84 -21.68 16.60
CA LYS A 791 26.25 -22.79 17.36
C LYS A 791 27.28 -23.80 17.79
N LEU A 792 28.22 -24.17 16.90
CA LEU A 792 29.30 -25.12 17.22
C LEU A 792 30.19 -24.57 18.34
N GLU A 793 30.61 -23.32 18.25
CA GLU A 793 31.44 -22.67 19.27
C GLU A 793 30.67 -22.54 20.60
N ARG A 794 29.39 -22.24 20.59
CA ARG A 794 28.55 -22.21 21.77
C ARG A 794 28.48 -23.59 22.46
N TYR A 795 28.20 -24.65 21.73
CA TYR A 795 28.15 -26.00 22.30
C TYR A 795 29.48 -26.46 22.86
N ARG A 796 30.60 -26.09 22.23
CA ARG A 796 31.93 -26.34 22.77
C ARG A 796 32.15 -25.61 24.08
N ARG A 797 31.84 -24.33 24.17
CA ARG A 797 31.89 -23.53 25.41
C ARG A 797 31.08 -24.18 26.54
N GLU A 798 29.84 -24.60 26.23
CA GLU A 798 28.95 -25.27 27.18
C GLU A 798 29.56 -26.62 27.66
N LEU A 799 30.12 -27.40 26.76
CA LEU A 799 30.73 -28.69 27.10
C LEU A 799 31.98 -28.54 27.96
N ASP A 800 32.88 -27.63 27.63
CA ASP A 800 34.05 -27.29 28.41
C ASP A 800 33.69 -26.83 29.82
N ALA A 801 32.62 -26.04 29.95
CA ALA A 801 32.16 -25.52 31.23
C ALA A 801 31.65 -26.61 32.19
N ILE A 802 31.20 -27.74 31.69
CA ILE A 802 30.76 -28.88 32.55
C ILE A 802 31.78 -30.00 32.66
N GLY A 803 33.03 -29.72 32.29
CA GLY A 803 34.15 -30.64 32.42
C GLY A 803 34.10 -31.78 31.39
N GLY A 804 34.00 -31.43 30.09
CA GLY A 804 33.85 -32.30 28.94
C GLY A 804 35.03 -33.16 28.61
#